data_86c404ef4087fe989ce9aa9eb7710bc8
#
_entry.id   86c404ef4087fe989ce9aa9eb7710bc8
#
_cell.length_a   1.000
_cell.length_b   1.000
_cell.length_c   1.000
_cell.angle_alpha   90.00
_cell.angle_beta   90.00
_cell.angle_gamma   90.00
#
_symmetry.space_group_name_H-M   'P 1'
#
loop_
_entity.id
_entity.type
_entity.pdbx_description
1 polymer ?
#
loop_
_entity_poly.entity_id
_entity_poly.type
_entity_poly.pdbx_seq_one_letter_code
_entity_poly.pdbx_strand_id
1 'polypeptide(L)'
;LGTLSLIIPFAIFFRTMAATLSFWDCGEFIASANILGNPHPPGTPFFVVIGRVFILLAPFENIAQRTNIISVISSALTAFMAYLLIIRVSRRLPFGQYGSSLLGELGIRIGAFSAAMILAFSSTFWFNAVETEVYGLAMFVMVLCIYLAVKWADEREEGGSDKLLILITYLLFLSIGIHLTGFLVVPAFVLYFALNDRKKLKDPVFWATWAILFSIAVPFYFLIGMIIPRVQEYSYQIWVFLMIAGLITAGLMAWRHRSTGGLRGRANFSLAFVLFAVAVIGYSNHLYIPIRAAQHPAINENDPSSMNRLVAFLERKQYGQESMISRMFYRRGRLSNQFGEHENMGFGGYFWRQYASDAASGLLRYLLFALGIAGAAAGGYYAFKRYRFHPSMLLLIIFFLSSVMLVLYMNFADGTRPDPNNPGSLIPLEVRERDYFFTPAFVIFAVMIGTGISSLLYLIGNGLKFSRFKLGKMTRYVAFGIAALFFLMLPLNTISAHFQSHDRSKDFVPEDYAYNILQSCRKDAILFTNGDNDTFPLWYLQEVSQVRKDIRVVNLSLLNTDWYILQMKRPIEDGGMGIKLFLEDDQIRWIPVDRVGSIIYYRPAERFFDNVRKQMRYLTPGPDPRTGRYMRVQDQMIEQVVIANFDKPIYFSGSVPTSNRWTLTDRLIRHGIVLRIDPDTTKPRYNIPISDSLITGVYRYRGMDELSSYKDNNNVGLSTTFPERFCELSDAHMAAGDTTRALEVLWQAVDDVPYYHQVYLNLQRAYSLLGDSAMVDSVKTVGIRKLKDAVETWPEIILYQQFLGVFYYNNDMPDLAHECYRRAYRLEPNNAIAFRLYRDLTLQLRDRARGQASLTGTDEAKKRAERLAKEAREVMEDWNRRHPEDIDARSIYNRFRNL
;
A
#
# COMPACT_ATOMS: atom_id res chain seq x y z
N LEU A 1 9.80 -29.80 11.98
CA LEU A 1 9.06 -28.96 11.02
C LEU A 1 8.49 -27.70 11.68
N GLY A 2 7.89 -27.81 12.89
CA GLY A 2 7.36 -26.61 13.59
C GLY A 2 8.44 -25.57 13.83
N THR A 3 9.59 -25.94 14.42
CA THR A 3 10.71 -25.00 14.64
C THR A 3 11.22 -24.40 13.31
N LEU A 4 11.27 -25.22 12.25
CA LEU A 4 11.69 -24.75 10.92
C LEU A 4 10.67 -23.76 10.32
N SER A 5 9.37 -23.90 10.62
CA SER A 5 8.35 -22.93 10.16
C SER A 5 8.44 -21.56 10.84
N LEU A 6 9.26 -21.43 11.89
CA LEU A 6 9.65 -20.15 12.50
C LEU A 6 11.01 -19.69 11.97
N ILE A 7 12.02 -20.57 12.04
CA ILE A 7 13.42 -20.17 11.78
C ILE A 7 13.66 -19.79 10.32
N ILE A 8 13.08 -20.54 9.35
CA ILE A 8 13.31 -20.27 7.92
C ILE A 8 12.71 -18.91 7.52
N PRO A 9 11.42 -18.60 7.81
CA PRO A 9 10.89 -17.28 7.52
C PRO A 9 11.66 -16.18 8.25
N PHE A 10 11.97 -16.36 9.54
CA PHE A 10 12.75 -15.37 10.27
C PHE A 10 14.08 -15.05 9.61
N ALA A 11 14.86 -16.09 9.24
CA ALA A 11 16.18 -15.91 8.64
C ALA A 11 16.10 -15.21 7.27
N ILE A 12 15.11 -15.57 6.43
CA ILE A 12 14.95 -14.98 5.11
C ILE A 12 14.42 -13.54 5.23
N PHE A 13 13.42 -13.28 6.06
CA PHE A 13 12.91 -11.91 6.29
C PHE A 13 14.00 -11.00 6.89
N PHE A 14 14.79 -11.51 7.83
CA PHE A 14 15.91 -10.78 8.41
C PHE A 14 16.97 -10.44 7.35
N ARG A 15 17.29 -11.38 6.45
CA ARG A 15 18.25 -11.16 5.35
C ARG A 15 17.74 -10.17 4.31
N THR A 16 16.42 -10.13 4.07
CA THR A 16 15.79 -9.28 3.06
C THR A 16 15.15 -8.01 3.65
N MET A 17 15.32 -7.79 4.95
CA MET A 17 14.80 -6.62 5.67
C MET A 17 15.38 -5.32 5.13
N ALA A 18 14.53 -4.29 5.02
CA ALA A 18 14.93 -2.97 4.55
C ALA A 18 16.08 -2.40 5.37
N ALA A 19 17.11 -1.90 4.66
CA ALA A 19 18.30 -1.33 5.26
C ALA A 19 18.01 -0.06 6.05
N THR A 20 17.01 0.69 5.61
CA THR A 20 16.53 1.94 6.19
C THR A 20 15.00 2.00 6.09
N LEU A 21 14.42 3.20 5.92
CA LEU A 21 12.98 3.31 5.65
C LEU A 21 12.63 2.86 4.23
N SER A 22 11.36 2.53 4.02
CA SER A 22 10.75 2.37 2.69
C SER A 22 9.83 3.57 2.39
N PHE A 23 9.40 3.71 1.13
CA PHE A 23 8.35 4.66 0.77
C PHE A 23 7.00 4.34 1.45
N TRP A 24 6.01 5.17 1.24
CA TRP A 24 4.68 5.12 1.83
C TRP A 24 4.72 5.39 3.35
N ASP A 25 3.92 4.66 4.12
CA ASP A 25 3.65 4.95 5.54
C ASP A 25 4.84 4.63 6.48
N CYS A 26 5.84 3.89 5.98
CA CYS A 26 6.99 3.41 6.76
C CYS A 26 7.75 4.55 7.47
N GLY A 27 8.07 5.64 6.74
CA GLY A 27 8.78 6.78 7.31
C GLY A 27 8.01 7.48 8.44
N GLU A 28 6.70 7.61 8.29
CA GLU A 28 5.81 8.17 9.31
C GLU A 28 5.75 7.29 10.56
N PHE A 29 5.59 5.97 10.39
CA PHE A 29 5.54 5.06 11.53
C PHE A 29 6.85 5.02 12.31
N ILE A 30 8.00 5.01 11.64
CA ILE A 30 9.31 5.04 12.30
C ILE A 30 9.49 6.36 13.06
N ALA A 31 9.23 7.49 12.41
CA ALA A 31 9.34 8.80 13.03
C ALA A 31 8.37 8.95 14.21
N SER A 32 7.09 8.56 14.04
CA SER A 32 6.09 8.58 15.11
C SER A 32 6.50 7.69 16.29
N ALA A 33 7.06 6.51 16.04
CA ALA A 33 7.57 5.64 17.11
C ALA A 33 8.76 6.29 17.84
N ASN A 34 9.64 7.00 17.12
CA ASN A 34 10.80 7.64 17.71
C ASN A 34 10.43 8.81 18.62
N ILE A 35 9.52 9.69 18.20
CA ILE A 35 9.11 10.87 18.96
C ILE A 35 7.85 10.66 19.80
N LEU A 36 7.26 9.46 19.79
CA LEU A 36 5.93 9.18 20.33
C LEU A 36 4.85 10.12 19.77
N GLY A 37 4.81 10.25 18.44
CA GLY A 37 3.83 11.06 17.71
C GLY A 37 2.50 10.37 17.50
N ASN A 38 1.57 11.08 16.87
CA ASN A 38 0.28 10.54 16.40
C ASN A 38 0.30 10.44 14.88
N PRO A 39 0.52 9.24 14.29
CA PRO A 39 0.44 9.04 12.86
C PRO A 39 -1.01 9.15 12.35
N HIS A 40 -1.19 9.05 11.03
CA HIS A 40 -2.49 9.17 10.37
C HIS A 40 -3.59 8.26 10.99
N PRO A 41 -4.88 8.67 10.91
CA PRO A 41 -6.00 7.93 11.51
C PRO A 41 -6.10 6.46 11.05
N PRO A 42 -6.31 5.53 11.96
CA PRO A 42 -6.73 5.71 13.36
C PRO A 42 -5.57 5.78 14.40
N GLY A 43 -4.35 6.13 13.99
CA GLY A 43 -3.24 6.47 14.88
C GLY A 43 -2.42 5.31 15.42
N THR A 44 -2.82 4.09 15.21
CA THR A 44 -2.11 2.84 15.57
C THR A 44 -1.31 2.89 16.90
N PRO A 45 -1.93 3.31 18.04
CA PRO A 45 -1.20 3.69 19.25
C PRO A 45 -0.38 2.54 19.86
N PHE A 46 -0.87 1.30 19.80
CA PHE A 46 -0.14 0.17 20.32
C PHE A 46 1.09 -0.17 19.49
N PHE A 47 1.00 -0.01 18.16
CA PHE A 47 2.14 -0.18 17.26
C PHE A 47 3.24 0.88 17.52
N VAL A 48 2.85 2.14 17.69
CA VAL A 48 3.79 3.23 18.01
C VAL A 48 4.53 2.97 19.31
N VAL A 49 3.82 2.53 20.36
CA VAL A 49 4.43 2.20 21.68
C VAL A 49 5.40 1.01 21.55
N ILE A 50 5.00 -0.07 20.86
CA ILE A 50 5.91 -1.20 20.58
C ILE A 50 7.12 -0.74 19.79
N GLY A 51 6.91 0.08 18.75
CA GLY A 51 7.99 0.68 17.96
C GLY A 51 8.99 1.40 18.84
N ARG A 52 8.51 2.23 19.78
CA ARG A 52 9.39 2.92 20.75
C ARG A 52 10.19 1.95 21.64
N VAL A 53 9.55 0.89 22.11
CA VAL A 53 10.24 -0.14 22.91
C VAL A 53 11.37 -0.78 22.11
N PHE A 54 11.11 -1.14 20.86
CA PHE A 54 12.15 -1.73 19.99
C PHE A 54 13.25 -0.72 19.64
N ILE A 55 12.93 0.55 19.42
CA ILE A 55 13.93 1.61 19.23
C ILE A 55 14.89 1.70 20.43
N LEU A 56 14.39 1.50 21.65
CA LEU A 56 15.20 1.55 22.85
C LEU A 56 16.03 0.28 23.11
N LEU A 57 15.52 -0.89 22.71
CA LEU A 57 16.08 -2.19 23.11
C LEU A 57 16.79 -2.96 22.00
N ALA A 58 16.39 -2.79 20.73
CA ALA A 58 16.95 -3.58 19.64
C ALA A 58 18.40 -3.18 19.32
N PRO A 59 19.32 -4.15 19.08
CA PRO A 59 20.76 -3.92 19.01
C PRO A 59 21.24 -3.47 17.61
N PHE A 60 20.46 -2.67 16.89
CA PHE A 60 20.86 -2.12 15.60
C PHE A 60 21.29 -0.66 15.79
N GLU A 61 22.24 -0.20 14.97
CA GLU A 61 22.62 1.21 14.95
C GLU A 61 21.51 2.06 14.29
N ASN A 62 21.00 1.60 13.17
CA ASN A 62 19.92 2.27 12.43
C ASN A 62 18.57 2.09 13.11
N ILE A 63 17.90 3.20 13.45
CA ILE A 63 16.60 3.22 14.12
C ILE A 63 15.50 2.57 13.24
N ALA A 64 15.56 2.71 11.91
CA ALA A 64 14.62 2.06 11.02
C ALA A 64 14.71 0.53 11.12
N GLN A 65 15.91 -0.03 11.21
CA GLN A 65 16.08 -1.47 11.40
C GLN A 65 15.52 -1.95 12.75
N ARG A 66 15.58 -1.10 13.80
CA ARG A 66 14.98 -1.40 15.11
C ARG A 66 13.47 -1.53 15.06
N THR A 67 12.81 -0.85 14.14
CA THR A 67 11.36 -0.97 13.92
C THR A 67 11.02 -2.02 12.87
N ASN A 68 11.78 -2.15 11.78
CA ASN A 68 11.60 -3.16 10.75
C ASN A 68 11.61 -4.59 11.32
N ILE A 69 12.45 -4.86 12.34
CA ILE A 69 12.54 -6.17 12.98
C ILE A 69 11.22 -6.60 13.66
N ILE A 70 10.32 -5.67 14.00
CA ILE A 70 9.00 -5.98 14.55
C ILE A 70 8.19 -6.76 13.52
N SER A 71 8.19 -6.29 12.27
CA SER A 71 7.50 -6.96 11.15
C SER A 71 8.12 -8.32 10.85
N VAL A 72 9.46 -8.44 10.87
CA VAL A 72 10.18 -9.71 10.70
C VAL A 72 9.76 -10.74 11.75
N ILE A 73 9.83 -10.37 13.02
CA ILE A 73 9.49 -11.28 14.13
C ILE A 73 8.01 -11.67 14.07
N SER A 74 7.11 -10.70 13.94
CA SER A 74 5.68 -10.96 13.96
C SER A 74 5.20 -11.77 12.75
N SER A 75 5.78 -11.55 11.57
CA SER A 75 5.47 -12.34 10.37
C SER A 75 6.01 -13.77 10.47
N ALA A 76 7.21 -13.97 10.99
CA ALA A 76 7.73 -15.31 11.25
C ALA A 76 6.90 -16.07 12.29
N LEU A 77 6.44 -15.40 13.35
CA LEU A 77 5.52 -15.96 14.34
C LEU A 77 4.14 -16.27 13.72
N THR A 78 3.68 -15.46 12.76
CA THR A 78 2.43 -15.75 12.01
C THR A 78 2.54 -17.06 11.22
N ALA A 79 3.63 -17.27 10.51
CA ALA A 79 3.87 -18.52 9.78
C ALA A 79 3.92 -19.73 10.72
N PHE A 80 4.57 -19.61 11.88
CA PHE A 80 4.60 -20.66 12.90
C PHE A 80 3.19 -20.93 13.48
N MET A 81 2.43 -19.89 13.79
CA MET A 81 1.06 -20.04 14.29
C MET A 81 0.13 -20.64 13.24
N ALA A 82 0.30 -20.30 11.96
CA ALA A 82 -0.41 -20.93 10.85
C ALA A 82 -0.10 -22.44 10.78
N TYR A 83 1.16 -22.84 10.91
CA TYR A 83 1.56 -24.25 11.02
C TYR A 83 0.81 -24.98 12.14
N LEU A 84 0.77 -24.40 13.34
CA LEU A 84 0.06 -24.99 14.49
C LEU A 84 -1.45 -25.05 14.25
N LEU A 85 -2.04 -24.01 13.67
CA LEU A 85 -3.45 -23.93 13.32
C LEU A 85 -3.84 -25.01 12.31
N ILE A 86 -3.06 -25.18 11.23
CA ILE A 86 -3.30 -26.19 10.20
C ILE A 86 -3.30 -27.60 10.81
N ILE A 87 -2.34 -27.91 11.67
CA ILE A 87 -2.29 -29.21 12.36
C ILE A 87 -3.56 -29.42 13.19
N ARG A 88 -3.98 -28.38 13.94
CA ARG A 88 -5.14 -28.48 14.82
C ARG A 88 -6.44 -28.67 14.03
N VAL A 89 -6.61 -27.91 12.95
CA VAL A 89 -7.77 -28.03 12.05
C VAL A 89 -7.79 -29.40 11.35
N SER A 90 -6.63 -29.83 10.82
CA SER A 90 -6.51 -31.10 10.08
C SER A 90 -6.78 -32.33 10.96
N ARG A 91 -6.37 -32.32 12.22
CA ARG A 91 -6.65 -33.42 13.17
C ARG A 91 -8.12 -33.55 13.53
N ARG A 92 -8.91 -32.48 13.37
CA ARG A 92 -10.36 -32.51 13.58
C ARG A 92 -11.14 -33.05 12.36
N LEU A 93 -10.50 -33.21 11.22
CA LEU A 93 -11.12 -33.84 10.06
C LEU A 93 -11.39 -35.34 10.33
N PRO A 94 -12.35 -35.97 9.64
CA PRO A 94 -12.78 -37.35 9.91
C PRO A 94 -11.65 -38.35 9.90
N PHE A 95 -10.62 -38.11 9.12
CA PHE A 95 -9.49 -39.00 8.96
C PHE A 95 -8.61 -39.06 10.23
N GLY A 96 -8.53 -37.99 11.01
CA GLY A 96 -7.74 -37.92 12.25
C GLY A 96 -8.34 -38.71 13.43
N GLN A 97 -9.64 -39.05 13.35
CA GLN A 97 -10.36 -39.76 14.42
C GLN A 97 -10.19 -41.31 14.36
N TYR A 98 -9.69 -41.85 13.26
CA TYR A 98 -9.58 -43.31 13.05
C TYR A 98 -8.19 -43.89 13.42
N GLY A 99 -7.47 -43.29 14.36
CA GLY A 99 -6.11 -43.71 14.70
C GLY A 99 -5.13 -43.39 13.57
N SER A 100 -4.35 -42.34 13.67
CA SER A 100 -3.42 -41.91 12.63
C SER A 100 -2.26 -42.92 12.52
N SER A 101 -2.01 -43.41 11.33
CA SER A 101 -0.74 -44.08 11.03
C SER A 101 0.40 -43.05 11.18
N LEU A 102 1.61 -43.49 11.43
CA LEU A 102 2.80 -42.63 11.47
C LEU A 102 2.91 -41.77 10.20
N LEU A 103 2.60 -42.36 9.03
CA LEU A 103 2.60 -41.64 7.74
C LEU A 103 1.48 -40.58 7.67
N GLY A 104 0.30 -40.88 8.19
CA GLY A 104 -0.80 -39.90 8.24
C GLY A 104 -0.47 -38.68 9.09
N GLU A 105 0.09 -38.91 10.27
CA GLU A 105 0.53 -37.81 11.14
C GLU A 105 1.70 -37.01 10.52
N LEU A 106 2.66 -37.70 9.87
CA LEU A 106 3.72 -37.04 9.11
C LEU A 106 3.16 -36.24 7.95
N GLY A 107 2.15 -36.75 7.24
CA GLY A 107 1.47 -36.05 6.15
C GLY A 107 0.80 -34.76 6.60
N ILE A 108 0.14 -34.75 7.77
CA ILE A 108 -0.43 -33.55 8.36
C ILE A 108 0.68 -32.51 8.64
N ARG A 109 1.80 -32.94 9.21
CA ARG A 109 2.91 -32.02 9.55
C ARG A 109 3.62 -31.47 8.31
N ILE A 110 3.77 -32.28 7.25
CA ILE A 110 4.33 -31.83 5.97
C ILE A 110 3.40 -30.82 5.32
N GLY A 111 2.10 -31.10 5.23
CA GLY A 111 1.14 -30.18 4.65
C GLY A 111 1.08 -28.85 5.40
N ALA A 112 1.11 -28.90 6.72
CA ALA A 112 1.16 -27.70 7.55
C ALA A 112 2.44 -26.88 7.34
N PHE A 113 3.60 -27.55 7.24
CA PHE A 113 4.88 -26.89 6.98
C PHE A 113 4.92 -26.25 5.59
N SER A 114 4.53 -27.01 4.56
CA SER A 114 4.53 -26.51 3.18
C SER A 114 3.65 -25.26 3.03
N ALA A 115 2.46 -25.26 3.62
CA ALA A 115 1.55 -24.13 3.55
C ALA A 115 2.02 -22.94 4.42
N ALA A 116 2.63 -23.19 5.57
CA ALA A 116 3.24 -22.12 6.36
C ALA A 116 4.38 -21.43 5.60
N MET A 117 5.16 -22.18 4.81
CA MET A 117 6.20 -21.62 3.94
C MET A 117 5.60 -20.88 2.73
N ILE A 118 4.56 -21.45 2.09
CA ILE A 118 3.84 -20.77 1.00
C ILE A 118 3.24 -19.44 1.50
N LEU A 119 2.68 -19.42 2.71
CA LEU A 119 2.20 -18.19 3.35
C LEU A 119 3.34 -17.19 3.56
N ALA A 120 4.41 -17.63 4.21
CA ALA A 120 5.54 -16.78 4.59
C ALA A 120 6.13 -16.05 3.37
N PHE A 121 6.23 -16.77 2.24
CA PHE A 121 6.84 -16.25 1.02
C PHE A 121 5.82 -15.83 -0.05
N SER A 122 4.53 -15.71 0.30
CA SER A 122 3.54 -15.07 -0.57
C SER A 122 3.83 -13.57 -0.71
N SER A 123 3.56 -13.01 -1.90
CA SER A 123 4.01 -11.67 -2.27
C SER A 123 3.66 -10.59 -1.24
N THR A 124 2.38 -10.33 -1.01
CA THR A 124 1.95 -9.26 -0.07
C THR A 124 2.40 -9.51 1.36
N PHE A 125 2.45 -10.78 1.80
CA PHE A 125 2.85 -11.10 3.16
C PHE A 125 4.35 -10.86 3.38
N TRP A 126 5.21 -11.28 2.44
CA TRP A 126 6.65 -11.04 2.50
C TRP A 126 6.98 -9.56 2.41
N PHE A 127 6.29 -8.85 1.50
CA PHE A 127 6.44 -7.40 1.35
C PHE A 127 6.27 -6.67 2.69
N ASN A 128 5.18 -6.95 3.42
CA ASN A 128 4.90 -6.36 4.73
C ASN A 128 5.79 -6.92 5.86
N ALA A 129 6.51 -8.03 5.65
CA ALA A 129 7.36 -8.64 6.66
C ALA A 129 8.75 -7.98 6.78
N VAL A 130 9.19 -7.23 5.76
CA VAL A 130 10.58 -6.75 5.65
C VAL A 130 10.73 -5.24 5.86
N GLU A 131 9.65 -4.54 6.18
CA GLU A 131 9.63 -3.10 6.45
C GLU A 131 8.75 -2.76 7.65
N THR A 132 8.82 -1.52 8.13
CA THR A 132 8.00 -1.06 9.27
C THR A 132 6.56 -0.86 8.81
N GLU A 133 5.74 -1.90 9.01
CA GLU A 133 4.33 -1.93 8.67
C GLU A 133 3.50 -2.62 9.75
N VAL A 134 2.24 -2.17 9.88
CA VAL A 134 1.32 -2.67 10.91
C VAL A 134 0.80 -4.07 10.62
N TYR A 135 0.84 -4.52 9.35
CA TYR A 135 0.18 -5.75 8.90
C TYR A 135 0.82 -7.01 9.49
N GLY A 136 2.16 -7.09 9.58
CA GLY A 136 2.85 -8.25 10.17
C GLY A 136 2.36 -8.55 11.58
N LEU A 137 2.33 -7.52 12.44
CA LEU A 137 1.88 -7.66 13.83
C LEU A 137 0.38 -7.92 13.94
N ALA A 138 -0.44 -7.27 13.10
CA ALA A 138 -1.89 -7.49 13.06
C ALA A 138 -2.24 -8.93 12.66
N MET A 139 -1.55 -9.49 11.67
CA MET A 139 -1.75 -10.89 11.24
C MET A 139 -1.32 -11.88 12.30
N PHE A 140 -0.23 -11.61 13.01
CA PHE A 140 0.18 -12.46 14.15
C PHE A 140 -0.92 -12.53 15.21
N VAL A 141 -1.44 -11.40 15.64
CA VAL A 141 -2.50 -11.38 16.66
C VAL A 141 -3.78 -12.05 16.13
N MET A 142 -4.14 -11.81 14.86
CA MET A 142 -5.31 -12.43 14.23
C MET A 142 -5.19 -13.97 14.22
N VAL A 143 -4.08 -14.52 13.71
CA VAL A 143 -3.90 -15.98 13.62
C VAL A 143 -3.78 -16.61 15.01
N LEU A 144 -3.14 -15.93 15.95
CA LEU A 144 -3.10 -16.35 17.35
C LEU A 144 -4.52 -16.44 17.94
N CYS A 145 -5.36 -15.43 17.74
CA CYS A 145 -6.75 -15.44 18.20
C CYS A 145 -7.56 -16.58 17.56
N ILE A 146 -7.37 -16.85 16.27
CA ILE A 146 -8.02 -17.97 15.56
C ILE A 146 -7.57 -19.31 16.18
N TYR A 147 -6.27 -19.48 16.40
CA TYR A 147 -5.72 -20.67 17.05
C TYR A 147 -6.29 -20.87 18.45
N LEU A 148 -6.34 -19.81 19.24
CA LEU A 148 -6.90 -19.85 20.60
C LEU A 148 -8.40 -20.13 20.59
N ALA A 149 -9.15 -19.61 19.60
CA ALA A 149 -10.58 -19.90 19.45
C ALA A 149 -10.84 -21.38 19.13
N VAL A 150 -10.04 -21.97 18.25
CA VAL A 150 -10.11 -23.41 17.96
C VAL A 150 -9.71 -24.23 19.19
N LYS A 151 -8.67 -23.79 19.91
CA LYS A 151 -8.24 -24.43 21.15
C LYS A 151 -9.32 -24.35 22.23
N TRP A 152 -9.97 -23.21 22.38
CA TRP A 152 -11.10 -23.05 23.31
C TRP A 152 -12.23 -24.03 23.01
N ALA A 153 -12.59 -24.21 21.75
CA ALA A 153 -13.63 -25.15 21.35
C ALA A 153 -13.25 -26.61 21.68
N ASP A 154 -11.95 -26.99 21.56
CA ASP A 154 -11.46 -28.30 21.99
C ASP A 154 -11.63 -28.49 23.49
N GLU A 155 -11.11 -27.55 24.29
CA GLU A 155 -11.16 -27.62 25.74
C GLU A 155 -12.60 -27.57 26.28
N ARG A 156 -13.49 -26.85 25.59
CA ARG A 156 -14.91 -26.74 25.99
C ARG A 156 -15.66 -28.06 25.84
N GLU A 157 -15.29 -28.86 24.81
CA GLU A 157 -15.84 -30.21 24.64
C GLU A 157 -15.46 -31.13 25.81
N GLU A 158 -14.32 -30.92 26.42
CA GLU A 158 -13.79 -31.68 27.57
C GLU A 158 -14.22 -31.10 28.94
N GLY A 159 -15.08 -30.07 28.94
CA GLY A 159 -15.56 -29.40 30.20
C GLY A 159 -14.62 -28.27 30.66
N GLY A 160 -13.74 -27.77 29.81
CA GLY A 160 -12.79 -26.70 30.10
C GLY A 160 -13.41 -25.34 30.40
N SER A 161 -12.58 -24.41 30.85
CA SER A 161 -12.95 -23.08 31.33
C SER A 161 -12.98 -22.05 30.16
N ASP A 162 -13.61 -20.89 30.39
CA ASP A 162 -13.66 -19.76 29.44
C ASP A 162 -12.42 -18.84 29.50
N LYS A 163 -11.29 -19.27 30.11
CA LYS A 163 -10.06 -18.45 30.22
C LYS A 163 -9.50 -18.01 28.88
N LEU A 164 -9.54 -18.90 27.88
CA LEU A 164 -9.07 -18.56 26.52
C LEU A 164 -9.98 -17.52 25.86
N LEU A 165 -11.28 -17.52 26.13
CA LEU A 165 -12.20 -16.50 25.63
C LEU A 165 -11.85 -15.11 26.21
N ILE A 166 -11.46 -15.05 27.48
CA ILE A 166 -10.98 -13.81 28.12
C ILE A 166 -9.72 -13.29 27.43
N LEU A 167 -8.73 -14.17 27.20
CA LEU A 167 -7.50 -13.81 26.51
C LEU A 167 -7.75 -13.35 25.06
N ILE A 168 -8.60 -14.07 24.33
CA ILE A 168 -8.99 -13.69 22.94
C ILE A 168 -9.63 -12.30 22.93
N THR A 169 -10.55 -12.03 23.84
CA THR A 169 -11.21 -10.73 23.95
C THR A 169 -10.18 -9.61 24.20
N TYR A 170 -9.28 -9.81 25.17
CA TYR A 170 -8.20 -8.84 25.43
C TYR A 170 -7.36 -8.57 24.17
N LEU A 171 -6.87 -9.63 23.50
CA LEU A 171 -6.01 -9.51 22.32
C LEU A 171 -6.73 -8.84 21.13
N LEU A 172 -8.03 -9.14 20.93
CA LEU A 172 -8.81 -8.50 19.88
C LEU A 172 -8.93 -6.98 20.10
N PHE A 173 -9.25 -6.55 21.31
CA PHE A 173 -9.37 -5.12 21.63
C PHE A 173 -8.02 -4.41 21.65
N LEU A 174 -6.96 -5.08 22.06
CA LEU A 174 -5.59 -4.58 21.94
C LEU A 174 -5.19 -4.38 20.47
N SER A 175 -5.59 -5.32 19.60
CA SER A 175 -5.23 -5.29 18.17
C SER A 175 -5.84 -4.12 17.39
N ILE A 176 -6.92 -3.50 17.91
CA ILE A 176 -7.48 -2.28 17.32
C ILE A 176 -6.43 -1.15 17.33
N GLY A 177 -5.60 -1.09 18.36
CA GLY A 177 -4.47 -0.15 18.43
C GLY A 177 -3.26 -0.53 17.58
N ILE A 178 -3.32 -1.64 16.86
CA ILE A 178 -2.36 -1.99 15.80
C ILE A 178 -2.98 -1.63 14.44
N HIS A 179 -4.07 -2.32 14.09
CA HIS A 179 -4.81 -2.08 12.85
C HIS A 179 -6.20 -2.73 12.92
N LEU A 180 -7.20 -2.08 12.29
CA LEU A 180 -8.60 -2.55 12.31
C LEU A 180 -8.82 -3.92 11.62
N THR A 181 -7.92 -4.37 10.77
CA THR A 181 -8.02 -5.69 10.11
C THR A 181 -8.06 -6.85 11.10
N GLY A 182 -7.41 -6.72 12.26
CA GLY A 182 -7.50 -7.71 13.33
C GLY A 182 -8.90 -7.88 13.88
N PHE A 183 -9.72 -6.84 13.81
CA PHE A 183 -11.10 -6.86 14.30
C PHE A 183 -12.10 -7.48 13.31
N LEU A 184 -11.71 -7.65 12.04
CA LEU A 184 -12.54 -8.24 10.99
C LEU A 184 -13.03 -9.67 11.33
N VAL A 185 -12.29 -10.39 12.19
CA VAL A 185 -12.64 -11.76 12.60
C VAL A 185 -13.76 -11.83 13.65
N VAL A 186 -14.12 -10.72 14.29
CA VAL A 186 -15.06 -10.70 15.41
C VAL A 186 -16.44 -11.28 15.07
N PRO A 187 -17.10 -10.92 13.95
CA PRO A 187 -18.40 -11.51 13.60
C PRO A 187 -18.32 -13.04 13.45
N ALA A 188 -17.21 -13.54 12.85
CA ALA A 188 -16.98 -14.97 12.73
C ALA A 188 -16.78 -15.64 14.10
N PHE A 189 -16.08 -15.00 15.02
CA PHE A 189 -15.86 -15.52 16.37
C PHE A 189 -17.15 -15.57 17.20
N VAL A 190 -17.96 -14.52 17.15
CA VAL A 190 -19.26 -14.51 17.83
C VAL A 190 -20.10 -15.70 17.38
N LEU A 191 -20.18 -15.92 16.08
CA LEU A 191 -20.90 -17.05 15.50
C LEU A 191 -20.28 -18.39 15.91
N TYR A 192 -18.94 -18.48 15.83
CA TYR A 192 -18.20 -19.70 16.21
C TYR A 192 -18.42 -20.08 17.67
N PHE A 193 -18.32 -19.14 18.59
CA PHE A 193 -18.54 -19.38 20.02
C PHE A 193 -19.99 -19.74 20.31
N ALA A 194 -20.95 -19.07 19.69
CA ALA A 194 -22.36 -19.33 19.85
C ALA A 194 -22.76 -20.72 19.35
N LEU A 195 -22.22 -21.16 18.21
CA LEU A 195 -22.57 -22.46 17.60
C LEU A 195 -21.86 -23.64 18.28
N ASN A 196 -20.67 -23.44 18.88
CA ASN A 196 -20.00 -24.48 19.65
C ASN A 196 -20.59 -24.66 21.08
N ASP A 197 -21.27 -23.64 21.63
CA ASP A 197 -22.03 -23.74 22.88
C ASP A 197 -23.48 -23.29 22.66
N ARG A 198 -24.30 -24.22 22.12
CA ARG A 198 -25.72 -23.94 21.79
C ARG A 198 -26.56 -23.45 22.96
N LYS A 199 -26.11 -23.70 24.20
CA LYS A 199 -26.81 -23.18 25.38
C LYS A 199 -26.64 -21.67 25.49
N LYS A 200 -25.48 -21.14 25.00
CA LYS A 200 -25.21 -19.69 24.95
C LYS A 200 -26.05 -18.99 23.90
N LEU A 201 -26.46 -19.67 22.81
CA LEU A 201 -27.36 -19.08 21.79
C LEU A 201 -28.71 -18.62 22.38
N LYS A 202 -29.18 -19.30 23.43
CA LYS A 202 -30.43 -18.99 24.13
C LYS A 202 -30.22 -18.07 25.32
N ASP A 203 -28.97 -17.66 25.61
CA ASP A 203 -28.64 -16.83 26.76
C ASP A 203 -28.64 -15.33 26.37
N PRO A 204 -29.62 -14.55 26.87
CA PRO A 204 -29.67 -13.11 26.53
C PRO A 204 -28.45 -12.36 27.07
N VAL A 205 -27.80 -12.83 28.15
CA VAL A 205 -26.58 -12.21 28.71
C VAL A 205 -25.42 -12.36 27.75
N PHE A 206 -25.30 -13.50 27.07
CA PHE A 206 -24.29 -13.71 26.05
C PHE A 206 -24.43 -12.70 24.91
N TRP A 207 -25.62 -12.55 24.33
CA TRP A 207 -25.86 -11.61 23.24
C TRP A 207 -25.72 -10.15 23.67
N ALA A 208 -26.21 -9.78 24.84
CA ALA A 208 -26.04 -8.45 25.39
C ALA A 208 -24.54 -8.13 25.60
N THR A 209 -23.73 -9.08 26.08
CA THR A 209 -22.28 -8.91 26.23
C THR A 209 -21.61 -8.64 24.91
N TRP A 210 -21.88 -9.45 23.89
CA TRP A 210 -21.31 -9.24 22.57
C TRP A 210 -21.78 -7.94 21.91
N ALA A 211 -23.04 -7.55 22.08
CA ALA A 211 -23.53 -6.26 21.61
C ALA A 211 -22.81 -5.09 22.28
N ILE A 212 -22.55 -5.17 23.58
CA ILE A 212 -21.79 -4.16 24.32
C ILE A 212 -20.34 -4.14 23.88
N LEU A 213 -19.70 -5.29 23.76
CA LEU A 213 -18.31 -5.39 23.28
C LEU A 213 -18.17 -4.82 21.87
N PHE A 214 -19.12 -5.13 20.99
CA PHE A 214 -19.16 -4.57 19.63
C PHE A 214 -19.36 -3.05 19.65
N SER A 215 -20.24 -2.52 20.51
CA SER A 215 -20.48 -1.08 20.62
C SER A 215 -19.30 -0.29 21.19
N ILE A 216 -18.43 -0.93 21.97
CA ILE A 216 -17.17 -0.32 22.43
C ILE A 216 -16.18 -0.22 21.28
N ALA A 217 -16.02 -1.28 20.49
CA ALA A 217 -15.05 -1.33 19.41
C ALA A 217 -15.48 -0.53 18.17
N VAL A 218 -16.77 -0.58 17.86
CA VAL A 218 -17.40 0.21 16.80
C VAL A 218 -18.41 1.11 17.49
N PRO A 219 -18.07 2.37 17.74
CA PRO A 219 -19.00 3.29 18.37
C PRO A 219 -20.36 3.23 17.69
N PHE A 220 -21.40 2.94 18.47
CA PHE A 220 -22.74 2.65 17.91
C PHE A 220 -23.33 3.83 17.13
N TYR A 221 -22.86 5.05 17.43
CA TYR A 221 -23.19 6.23 16.63
C TYR A 221 -22.64 6.16 15.20
N PHE A 222 -21.50 5.48 14.96
CA PHE A 222 -20.99 5.21 13.62
C PHE A 222 -21.97 4.34 12.83
N LEU A 223 -22.52 3.32 13.45
CA LEU A 223 -23.57 2.49 12.84
C LEU A 223 -24.87 3.27 12.59
N ILE A 224 -25.28 4.14 13.52
CA ILE A 224 -26.48 4.98 13.33
C ILE A 224 -26.23 6.08 12.30
N GLY A 225 -25.09 6.73 12.31
CA GLY A 225 -24.69 7.73 11.30
C GLY A 225 -24.58 7.13 9.90
N MET A 226 -24.26 5.83 9.80
CA MET A 226 -24.30 5.07 8.54
C MET A 226 -25.72 4.90 7.98
N ILE A 227 -26.73 4.77 8.88
CA ILE A 227 -28.13 4.51 8.52
C ILE A 227 -28.89 5.83 8.37
N ILE A 228 -28.62 6.79 9.25
CA ILE A 228 -29.32 8.07 9.32
C ILE A 228 -28.32 9.24 9.36
N PRO A 229 -27.89 9.80 8.23
CA PRO A 229 -26.85 10.86 8.18
C PRO A 229 -27.19 12.12 9.01
N ARG A 230 -28.47 12.44 9.18
CA ARG A 230 -28.91 13.61 9.97
C ARG A 230 -28.71 13.46 11.49
N VAL A 231 -28.48 12.26 12.00
CA VAL A 231 -28.27 12.01 13.43
C VAL A 231 -26.81 12.21 13.85
N GLN A 232 -25.94 12.49 12.90
CA GLN A 232 -24.48 12.57 13.09
C GLN A 232 -24.06 13.70 14.05
N GLU A 233 -24.81 14.77 14.13
CA GLU A 233 -24.52 15.94 14.98
C GLU A 233 -24.70 15.65 16.49
N TYR A 234 -25.58 14.69 16.85
CA TYR A 234 -25.84 14.27 18.22
C TYR A 234 -25.44 12.83 18.49
N SER A 235 -24.77 12.21 17.54
CA SER A 235 -24.53 10.77 17.54
C SER A 235 -23.64 10.30 18.70
N TYR A 236 -22.69 11.13 19.13
CA TYR A 236 -21.82 10.82 20.29
C TYR A 236 -22.61 10.77 21.61
N GLN A 237 -23.47 11.73 21.87
CA GLN A 237 -24.29 11.74 23.09
C GLN A 237 -25.26 10.54 23.11
N ILE A 238 -25.85 10.25 21.95
CA ILE A 238 -26.73 9.07 21.76
C ILE A 238 -25.92 7.77 21.98
N TRP A 239 -24.69 7.68 21.45
CA TRP A 239 -23.83 6.52 21.67
C TRP A 239 -23.49 6.32 23.15
N VAL A 240 -23.04 7.37 23.85
CA VAL A 240 -22.78 7.32 25.30
C VAL A 240 -24.03 6.91 26.07
N PHE A 241 -25.18 7.47 25.73
CA PHE A 241 -26.46 7.12 26.34
C PHE A 241 -26.82 5.65 26.08
N LEU A 242 -26.70 5.16 24.85
CA LEU A 242 -26.99 3.76 24.50
C LEU A 242 -25.98 2.79 25.13
N MET A 243 -24.71 3.18 25.24
CA MET A 243 -23.71 2.39 25.96
C MET A 243 -24.03 2.28 27.45
N ILE A 244 -24.39 3.39 28.10
CA ILE A 244 -24.82 3.40 29.49
C ILE A 244 -26.13 2.61 29.66
N ALA A 245 -27.10 2.81 28.82
CA ALA A 245 -28.39 2.08 28.83
C ALA A 245 -28.15 0.58 28.58
N GLY A 246 -27.25 0.21 27.65
CA GLY A 246 -26.83 -1.17 27.44
C GLY A 246 -26.15 -1.79 28.64
N LEU A 247 -25.26 -1.07 29.31
CA LEU A 247 -24.61 -1.48 30.57
C LEU A 247 -25.63 -1.66 31.69
N ILE A 248 -26.56 -0.71 31.86
CA ILE A 248 -27.63 -0.79 32.83
C ILE A 248 -28.56 -1.99 32.55
N THR A 249 -28.96 -2.16 31.28
CA THR A 249 -29.82 -3.26 30.85
C THR A 249 -29.14 -4.62 31.06
N ALA A 250 -27.86 -4.73 30.69
CA ALA A 250 -27.05 -5.94 30.93
C ALA A 250 -26.92 -6.19 32.46
N GLY A 251 -26.68 -5.14 33.22
CA GLY A 251 -26.63 -5.23 34.71
C GLY A 251 -27.95 -5.67 35.31
N LEU A 252 -29.07 -5.11 34.85
CA LEU A 252 -30.44 -5.49 35.34
C LEU A 252 -30.80 -6.91 34.89
N MET A 253 -30.53 -7.30 33.66
CA MET A 253 -30.73 -8.68 33.19
C MET A 253 -29.88 -9.67 33.98
N ALA A 254 -28.63 -9.31 34.22
CA ALA A 254 -27.72 -10.12 35.00
C ALA A 254 -28.14 -10.21 36.46
N TRP A 255 -28.60 -9.11 37.05
CA TRP A 255 -29.18 -9.13 38.42
C TRP A 255 -30.44 -10.00 38.50
N ARG A 256 -31.36 -9.87 37.54
CA ARG A 256 -32.58 -10.71 37.47
C ARG A 256 -32.21 -12.18 37.24
N HIS A 257 -31.23 -12.49 36.43
CA HIS A 257 -30.75 -13.85 36.17
C HIS A 257 -30.01 -14.44 37.37
N ARG A 258 -29.34 -13.58 38.18
CA ARG A 258 -28.73 -13.96 39.47
C ARG A 258 -29.77 -14.37 40.51
N SER A 259 -30.91 -13.70 40.50
CA SER A 259 -32.00 -14.00 41.46
C SER A 259 -32.84 -15.23 41.06
N THR A 260 -32.94 -15.53 39.73
CA THR A 260 -33.78 -16.61 39.21
C THR A 260 -32.99 -17.80 38.63
N GLY A 261 -31.72 -17.62 38.24
CA GLY A 261 -30.96 -18.59 37.44
C GLY A 261 -29.94 -19.46 38.19
N GLY A 262 -29.89 -19.40 39.53
CA GLY A 262 -28.96 -20.19 40.33
C GLY A 262 -27.46 -19.98 40.02
N LEU A 263 -26.62 -20.99 40.29
CA LEU A 263 -25.16 -20.95 40.12
C LEU A 263 -24.71 -20.67 38.68
N ARG A 264 -25.47 -21.12 37.65
CA ARG A 264 -25.14 -20.87 36.22
C ARG A 264 -25.33 -19.42 35.82
N GLY A 265 -26.38 -18.76 36.30
CA GLY A 265 -26.62 -17.34 36.06
C GLY A 265 -25.50 -16.46 36.62
N ARG A 266 -24.98 -16.81 37.79
CA ARG A 266 -23.84 -16.10 38.40
C ARG A 266 -22.56 -16.26 37.60
N ALA A 267 -22.28 -17.46 37.09
CA ALA A 267 -21.07 -17.70 36.27
C ALA A 267 -21.10 -16.94 34.93
N ASN A 268 -22.24 -16.92 34.25
CA ASN A 268 -22.38 -16.18 32.98
C ASN A 268 -22.26 -14.67 33.18
N PHE A 269 -22.80 -14.13 34.28
CA PHE A 269 -22.63 -12.71 34.58
C PHE A 269 -21.19 -12.36 34.91
N SER A 270 -20.50 -13.15 35.73
CA SER A 270 -19.07 -12.91 36.03
C SER A 270 -18.23 -12.95 34.80
N LEU A 271 -18.46 -13.89 33.87
CA LEU A 271 -17.78 -13.97 32.61
C LEU A 271 -18.06 -12.73 31.75
N ALA A 272 -19.32 -12.31 31.61
CA ALA A 272 -19.67 -11.11 30.83
C ALA A 272 -18.97 -9.85 31.38
N PHE A 273 -18.94 -9.69 32.70
CA PHE A 273 -18.24 -8.57 33.33
C PHE A 273 -16.73 -8.62 33.09
N VAL A 274 -16.09 -9.78 33.21
CA VAL A 274 -14.65 -9.94 32.93
C VAL A 274 -14.34 -9.67 31.46
N LEU A 275 -15.14 -10.17 30.51
CA LEU A 275 -14.97 -9.89 29.10
C LEU A 275 -15.04 -8.39 28.79
N PHE A 276 -16.02 -7.71 29.40
CA PHE A 276 -16.14 -6.26 29.31
C PHE A 276 -14.89 -5.54 29.87
N ALA A 277 -14.48 -5.90 31.10
CA ALA A 277 -13.34 -5.28 31.76
C ALA A 277 -12.04 -5.44 30.93
N VAL A 278 -11.75 -6.64 30.42
CA VAL A 278 -10.55 -6.88 29.61
C VAL A 278 -10.64 -6.24 28.21
N ALA A 279 -11.85 -6.09 27.66
CA ALA A 279 -12.05 -5.32 26.43
C ALA A 279 -11.70 -3.84 26.64
N VAL A 280 -12.19 -3.24 27.73
CA VAL A 280 -11.86 -1.85 28.10
C VAL A 280 -10.35 -1.70 28.32
N ILE A 281 -9.73 -2.64 29.05
CA ILE A 281 -8.27 -2.64 29.26
C ILE A 281 -7.53 -2.78 27.90
N GLY A 282 -7.94 -3.69 27.04
CA GLY A 282 -7.33 -3.85 25.72
C GLY A 282 -7.46 -2.58 24.85
N TYR A 283 -8.65 -1.96 24.86
CA TYR A 283 -8.93 -0.73 24.10
C TYR A 283 -8.29 0.53 24.72
N SER A 284 -7.95 0.52 26.01
CA SER A 284 -7.40 1.69 26.71
C SER A 284 -6.06 2.19 26.16
N ASN A 285 -5.38 1.39 25.32
CA ASN A 285 -4.19 1.86 24.59
C ASN A 285 -4.50 3.10 23.71
N HIS A 286 -5.76 3.33 23.30
CA HIS A 286 -6.20 4.51 22.56
C HIS A 286 -6.16 5.81 23.39
N LEU A 287 -6.05 5.73 24.72
CA LEU A 287 -5.80 6.90 25.57
C LEU A 287 -4.46 7.57 25.28
N TYR A 288 -3.53 6.81 24.70
CA TYR A 288 -2.27 7.35 24.17
C TYR A 288 -2.52 8.54 23.22
N ILE A 289 -3.49 8.43 22.33
CA ILE A 289 -3.74 9.40 21.26
C ILE A 289 -4.01 10.80 21.80
N PRO A 290 -5.05 11.06 22.63
CA PRO A 290 -5.31 12.40 23.14
C PRO A 290 -4.23 12.88 24.13
N ILE A 291 -3.60 11.98 24.90
CA ILE A 291 -2.53 12.34 25.84
C ILE A 291 -1.32 12.88 25.06
N ARG A 292 -0.92 12.22 23.96
CA ARG A 292 0.21 12.68 23.14
C ARG A 292 -0.16 13.91 22.32
N ALA A 293 -1.36 13.96 21.75
CA ALA A 293 -1.84 15.12 21.01
C ALA A 293 -1.78 16.41 21.83
N ALA A 294 -2.14 16.34 23.11
CA ALA A 294 -2.09 17.48 24.04
C ALA A 294 -0.64 17.99 24.30
N GLN A 295 0.38 17.21 24.00
CA GLN A 295 1.80 17.58 24.12
C GLN A 295 2.36 18.14 22.80
N HIS A 296 1.54 18.24 21.74
CA HIS A 296 1.88 18.82 20.44
C HIS A 296 3.16 18.26 19.80
N PRO A 297 3.33 16.93 19.66
CA PRO A 297 4.50 16.37 19.01
C PRO A 297 4.60 16.85 17.55
N ALA A 298 5.80 16.78 16.97
CA ALA A 298 6.05 17.24 15.58
C ALA A 298 5.16 16.52 14.54
N ILE A 299 4.84 15.25 14.78
CA ILE A 299 3.85 14.48 14.00
C ILE A 299 2.61 14.31 14.89
N ASN A 300 1.54 15.04 14.56
CA ASN A 300 0.29 15.05 15.33
C ASN A 300 -0.90 15.20 14.38
N GLU A 301 -1.17 14.16 13.59
CA GLU A 301 -2.22 14.22 12.59
C GLU A 301 -3.61 14.43 13.20
N ASN A 302 -4.35 15.36 12.62
CA ASN A 302 -5.69 15.81 13.05
C ASN A 302 -5.75 16.44 14.46
N ASP A 303 -4.63 16.61 15.15
CA ASP A 303 -4.57 17.16 16.52
C ASP A 303 -5.69 16.63 17.43
N PRO A 304 -5.76 15.32 17.73
CA PRO A 304 -6.85 14.72 18.50
C PRO A 304 -6.79 15.05 20.01
N SER A 305 -6.42 16.28 20.36
CA SER A 305 -6.30 16.78 21.73
C SER A 305 -7.64 17.10 22.41
N SER A 306 -8.69 17.35 21.63
CA SER A 306 -10.05 17.55 22.13
C SER A 306 -10.95 16.37 21.78
N MET A 307 -12.05 16.17 22.56
CA MET A 307 -12.97 15.06 22.35
C MET A 307 -13.57 15.05 20.93
N ASN A 308 -13.97 16.20 20.40
CA ASN A 308 -14.54 16.29 19.05
C ASN A 308 -13.52 15.90 17.98
N ARG A 309 -12.26 16.32 18.12
CA ARG A 309 -11.18 15.97 17.20
C ARG A 309 -10.76 14.50 17.34
N LEU A 310 -10.71 13.98 18.57
CA LEU A 310 -10.46 12.56 18.82
C LEU A 310 -11.52 11.68 18.16
N VAL A 311 -12.80 12.04 18.29
CA VAL A 311 -13.89 11.33 17.64
C VAL A 311 -13.74 11.39 16.11
N ALA A 312 -13.48 12.58 15.55
CA ALA A 312 -13.26 12.74 14.11
C ALA A 312 -12.06 11.94 13.58
N PHE A 313 -10.99 11.84 14.40
CA PHE A 313 -9.80 11.06 14.12
C PHE A 313 -10.09 9.55 14.11
N LEU A 314 -10.75 9.03 15.12
CA LEU A 314 -11.12 7.62 15.21
C LEU A 314 -12.14 7.22 14.11
N GLU A 315 -13.03 8.14 13.72
CA GLU A 315 -13.95 7.98 12.58
C GLU A 315 -13.29 8.09 11.22
N ARG A 316 -12.02 8.50 11.15
CA ARG A 316 -11.29 8.70 9.90
C ARG A 316 -11.95 9.72 8.98
N LYS A 317 -12.53 10.81 9.53
CA LYS A 317 -13.28 11.80 8.76
C LYS A 317 -12.49 12.46 7.64
N GLN A 318 -11.16 12.54 7.78
CA GLN A 318 -10.29 13.10 6.72
C GLN A 318 -10.34 12.30 5.41
N TYR A 319 -10.73 11.03 5.44
CA TYR A 319 -10.85 10.18 4.23
C TYR A 319 -12.25 10.17 3.62
N GLY A 320 -13.15 11.04 4.12
CA GLY A 320 -14.53 11.19 3.65
C GLY A 320 -15.56 10.48 4.55
N GLN A 321 -16.79 10.93 4.45
CA GLN A 321 -17.93 10.49 5.28
C GLN A 321 -18.97 9.72 4.46
N GLU A 322 -18.55 8.78 3.64
CA GLU A 322 -19.51 7.91 2.96
C GLU A 322 -20.11 6.91 3.93
N SER A 323 -21.43 6.76 3.92
CA SER A 323 -22.10 5.73 4.69
C SER A 323 -21.67 4.33 4.24
N MET A 324 -21.64 3.34 5.14
CA MET A 324 -21.30 1.97 4.79
C MET A 324 -22.27 1.38 3.76
N ILE A 325 -23.54 1.75 3.83
CA ILE A 325 -24.56 1.37 2.84
C ILE A 325 -24.20 1.95 1.47
N SER A 326 -23.83 3.24 1.40
CA SER A 326 -23.38 3.86 0.16
C SER A 326 -22.16 3.15 -0.39
N ARG A 327 -21.14 2.90 0.43
CA ARG A 327 -19.92 2.16 0.00
C ARG A 327 -20.23 0.76 -0.52
N MET A 328 -21.12 0.02 0.14
CA MET A 328 -21.43 -1.36 -0.26
C MET A 328 -22.33 -1.47 -1.49
N PHE A 329 -23.23 -0.51 -1.71
CA PHE A 329 -24.26 -0.60 -2.76
C PHE A 329 -24.08 0.40 -3.90
N TYR A 330 -23.48 1.55 -3.67
CA TYR A 330 -23.12 2.52 -4.70
C TYR A 330 -21.70 2.26 -5.21
N ARG A 331 -21.59 1.56 -6.34
CA ARG A 331 -20.27 1.18 -6.89
C ARG A 331 -19.57 2.37 -7.53
N ARG A 332 -18.32 2.61 -7.09
CA ARG A 332 -17.38 3.58 -7.69
C ARG A 332 -16.59 2.97 -8.84
N GLY A 333 -16.56 1.64 -8.93
CA GLY A 333 -15.91 0.86 -9.96
C GLY A 333 -16.76 -0.33 -10.39
N ARG A 334 -16.49 -0.87 -11.57
CA ARG A 334 -17.17 -2.07 -12.09
C ARG A 334 -16.80 -3.26 -11.22
N LEU A 335 -17.80 -4.08 -10.89
CA LEU A 335 -17.57 -5.32 -10.12
C LEU A 335 -16.55 -6.25 -10.80
N SER A 336 -16.58 -6.33 -12.14
CA SER A 336 -15.60 -7.10 -12.91
C SER A 336 -14.17 -6.62 -12.69
N ASN A 337 -13.93 -5.32 -12.48
CA ASN A 337 -12.61 -4.76 -12.21
C ASN A 337 -12.23 -4.92 -10.74
N GLN A 338 -13.18 -4.69 -9.82
CA GLN A 338 -12.94 -4.84 -8.38
C GLN A 338 -12.65 -6.30 -7.96
N PHE A 339 -13.31 -7.28 -8.59
CA PHE A 339 -13.07 -8.71 -8.35
C PHE A 339 -12.10 -9.35 -9.35
N GLY A 340 -11.81 -8.69 -10.47
CA GLY A 340 -10.96 -9.20 -11.55
C GLY A 340 -9.46 -8.99 -11.32
N GLU A 341 -8.76 -8.75 -12.43
CA GLU A 341 -7.29 -8.61 -12.48
C GLU A 341 -6.85 -7.16 -12.77
N HIS A 342 -7.65 -6.18 -12.34
CA HIS A 342 -7.26 -4.77 -12.49
C HIS A 342 -6.08 -4.44 -11.56
N GLU A 343 -5.02 -3.80 -12.08
CA GLU A 343 -3.72 -3.63 -11.41
C GLU A 343 -3.82 -2.99 -10.02
N ASN A 344 -4.57 -1.89 -9.91
CA ASN A 344 -4.62 -1.09 -8.69
C ASN A 344 -5.81 -1.40 -7.77
N MET A 345 -6.70 -2.34 -8.12
CA MET A 345 -7.91 -2.63 -7.35
C MET A 345 -8.42 -4.05 -7.43
N GLY A 346 -7.92 -4.86 -8.36
CA GLY A 346 -8.50 -6.17 -8.68
C GLY A 346 -8.14 -7.24 -7.67
N PHE A 347 -9.08 -7.66 -6.83
CA PHE A 347 -8.85 -8.73 -5.84
C PHE A 347 -8.35 -10.03 -6.49
N GLY A 348 -8.88 -10.40 -7.66
CA GLY A 348 -8.46 -11.59 -8.40
C GLY A 348 -6.98 -11.53 -8.80
N GLY A 349 -6.54 -10.40 -9.35
CA GLY A 349 -5.14 -10.17 -9.71
C GLY A 349 -4.23 -10.24 -8.49
N TYR A 350 -4.58 -9.56 -7.40
CA TYR A 350 -3.84 -9.64 -6.14
C TYR A 350 -3.76 -11.07 -5.60
N PHE A 351 -4.87 -11.80 -5.63
CA PHE A 351 -4.95 -13.17 -5.14
C PHE A 351 -4.07 -14.14 -5.94
N TRP A 352 -4.09 -14.04 -7.29
CA TRP A 352 -3.30 -14.91 -8.15
C TRP A 352 -1.80 -14.71 -8.04
N ARG A 353 -1.35 -13.48 -7.76
CA ARG A 353 0.08 -13.15 -7.58
C ARG A 353 0.68 -13.67 -6.26
N GLN A 354 -0.15 -14.03 -5.27
CA GLN A 354 0.34 -14.36 -3.93
C GLN A 354 1.25 -15.60 -3.90
N TYR A 355 0.90 -16.63 -4.66
CA TYR A 355 1.45 -17.98 -4.41
C TYR A 355 2.34 -18.51 -5.55
N ALA A 356 2.44 -17.81 -6.66
CA ALA A 356 3.26 -18.20 -7.80
C ALA A 356 3.59 -17.00 -8.68
N SER A 357 4.80 -16.97 -9.26
CA SER A 357 5.19 -15.93 -10.23
C SER A 357 4.31 -15.96 -11.47
N ASP A 358 4.27 -14.86 -12.21
CA ASP A 358 3.58 -14.78 -13.50
C ASP A 358 4.21 -15.71 -14.56
N ALA A 359 5.51 -15.98 -14.42
CA ALA A 359 6.24 -16.95 -15.24
C ALA A 359 5.93 -18.42 -14.86
N ALA A 360 5.35 -18.68 -13.67
CA ALA A 360 4.98 -20.04 -13.29
C ALA A 360 3.81 -20.54 -14.18
N SER A 361 3.86 -21.82 -14.54
CA SER A 361 2.78 -22.43 -15.30
C SER A 361 1.43 -22.22 -14.57
N GLY A 362 0.38 -21.79 -15.28
CA GLY A 362 -0.95 -21.65 -14.72
C GLY A 362 -1.42 -22.88 -13.96
N LEU A 363 -0.87 -24.07 -14.30
CA LEU A 363 -1.12 -25.33 -13.62
C LEU A 363 -0.82 -25.26 -12.12
N LEU A 364 0.30 -24.64 -11.70
CA LEU A 364 0.65 -24.52 -10.28
C LEU A 364 -0.35 -23.65 -9.51
N ARG A 365 -0.77 -22.55 -10.08
CA ARG A 365 -1.80 -21.66 -9.50
C ARG A 365 -3.13 -22.40 -9.33
N TYR A 366 -3.59 -23.12 -10.36
CA TYR A 366 -4.81 -23.92 -10.29
C TYR A 366 -4.71 -25.07 -9.28
N LEU A 367 -3.55 -25.71 -9.14
CA LEU A 367 -3.30 -26.73 -8.13
C LEU A 367 -3.46 -26.17 -6.71
N LEU A 368 -2.81 -25.04 -6.40
CA LEU A 368 -2.90 -24.40 -5.09
C LEU A 368 -4.33 -23.95 -4.77
N PHE A 369 -5.02 -23.41 -5.76
CA PHE A 369 -6.42 -23.03 -5.63
C PHE A 369 -7.32 -24.27 -5.36
N ALA A 370 -7.13 -25.34 -6.12
CA ALA A 370 -7.87 -26.59 -5.92
C ALA A 370 -7.62 -27.22 -4.54
N LEU A 371 -6.39 -27.17 -4.05
CA LEU A 371 -6.03 -27.62 -2.69
C LEU A 371 -6.70 -26.77 -1.61
N GLY A 372 -6.75 -25.45 -1.78
CA GLY A 372 -7.46 -24.54 -0.88
C GLY A 372 -8.95 -24.84 -0.81
N ILE A 373 -9.60 -25.00 -1.97
CA ILE A 373 -11.02 -25.40 -2.05
C ILE A 373 -11.24 -26.78 -1.44
N ALA A 374 -10.38 -27.76 -1.73
CA ALA A 374 -10.49 -29.11 -1.18
C ALA A 374 -10.38 -29.11 0.36
N GLY A 375 -9.47 -28.29 0.93
CA GLY A 375 -9.34 -28.10 2.36
C GLY A 375 -10.58 -27.51 3.00
N ALA A 376 -11.15 -26.48 2.37
CA ALA A 376 -12.41 -25.87 2.80
C ALA A 376 -13.59 -26.83 2.69
N ALA A 377 -13.73 -27.54 1.57
CA ALA A 377 -14.80 -28.49 1.32
C ALA A 377 -14.78 -29.70 2.26
N ALA A 378 -13.58 -30.23 2.54
CA ALA A 378 -13.41 -31.33 3.50
C ALA A 378 -13.92 -30.96 4.89
N GLY A 379 -13.60 -29.74 5.35
CA GLY A 379 -14.08 -29.23 6.62
C GLY A 379 -15.58 -28.91 6.62
N GLY A 380 -16.08 -28.32 5.52
CA GLY A 380 -17.51 -28.00 5.35
C GLY A 380 -18.40 -29.26 5.33
N TYR A 381 -17.99 -30.27 4.56
CA TYR A 381 -18.69 -31.54 4.51
C TYR A 381 -18.79 -32.22 5.87
N TYR A 382 -17.69 -32.18 6.64
CA TYR A 382 -17.67 -32.78 7.97
C TYR A 382 -18.56 -32.04 8.96
N ALA A 383 -18.52 -30.69 8.93
CA ALA A 383 -19.40 -29.86 9.75
C ALA A 383 -20.87 -30.16 9.47
N PHE A 384 -21.26 -30.32 8.22
CA PHE A 384 -22.62 -30.65 7.80
C PHE A 384 -23.04 -32.04 8.29
N LYS A 385 -22.19 -33.07 8.11
CA LYS A 385 -22.53 -34.47 8.45
C LYS A 385 -22.65 -34.72 9.95
N ARG A 386 -21.87 -34.00 10.79
CA ARG A 386 -21.84 -34.22 12.25
C ARG A 386 -22.66 -33.22 13.05
N TYR A 387 -23.32 -32.25 12.41
CA TYR A 387 -24.05 -31.14 13.07
C TYR A 387 -23.20 -30.37 14.09
N ARG A 388 -21.88 -30.34 13.93
CA ARG A 388 -20.93 -29.59 14.77
C ARG A 388 -20.26 -28.51 13.94
N PHE A 389 -20.04 -27.34 14.55
CA PHE A 389 -19.37 -26.23 13.86
C PHE A 389 -17.87 -26.49 13.79
N HIS A 390 -17.41 -27.02 12.66
CA HIS A 390 -16.02 -27.34 12.43
C HIS A 390 -15.17 -26.06 12.25
N PRO A 391 -13.90 -26.01 12.73
CA PRO A 391 -13.02 -24.86 12.52
C PRO A 391 -12.87 -24.40 11.07
N SER A 392 -12.98 -25.29 10.10
CA SER A 392 -12.96 -24.91 8.67
C SER A 392 -14.10 -23.98 8.28
N MET A 393 -15.24 -24.03 8.96
CA MET A 393 -16.33 -23.07 8.72
C MET A 393 -15.97 -21.69 9.26
N LEU A 394 -15.27 -21.63 10.41
CA LEU A 394 -14.70 -20.38 10.91
C LEU A 394 -13.75 -19.76 9.87
N LEU A 395 -12.83 -20.56 9.32
CA LEU A 395 -11.90 -20.10 8.29
C LEU A 395 -12.62 -19.61 7.02
N LEU A 396 -13.66 -20.34 6.56
CA LEU A 396 -14.48 -19.93 5.42
C LEU A 396 -15.20 -18.60 5.64
N ILE A 397 -15.78 -18.40 6.83
CA ILE A 397 -16.45 -17.13 7.16
C ILE A 397 -15.45 -16.00 7.21
N ILE A 398 -14.28 -16.20 7.84
CA ILE A 398 -13.24 -15.17 7.88
C ILE A 398 -12.73 -14.88 6.45
N PHE A 399 -12.51 -15.90 5.63
CA PHE A 399 -12.11 -15.71 4.23
C PHE A 399 -13.16 -14.89 3.47
N PHE A 400 -14.46 -15.21 3.60
CA PHE A 400 -15.55 -14.47 2.96
C PHE A 400 -15.59 -13.00 3.42
N LEU A 401 -15.43 -12.75 4.73
CA LEU A 401 -15.40 -11.40 5.29
C LEU A 401 -14.18 -10.59 4.80
N SER A 402 -13.00 -11.22 4.74
CA SER A 402 -11.75 -10.56 4.36
C SER A 402 -11.50 -10.50 2.85
N SER A 403 -12.31 -11.16 2.04
CA SER A 403 -12.27 -11.11 0.57
C SER A 403 -13.52 -10.43 0.02
N VAL A 404 -14.61 -11.16 -0.18
CA VAL A 404 -15.82 -10.66 -0.85
C VAL A 404 -16.41 -9.44 -0.15
N MET A 405 -16.62 -9.53 1.15
CA MET A 405 -17.20 -8.40 1.91
C MET A 405 -16.28 -7.20 1.95
N LEU A 406 -14.97 -7.45 2.04
CA LEU A 406 -14.00 -6.37 2.06
C LEU A 406 -13.89 -5.67 0.70
N VAL A 407 -13.91 -6.39 -0.43
CA VAL A 407 -13.98 -5.79 -1.78
C VAL A 407 -15.21 -4.87 -1.91
N LEU A 408 -16.37 -5.34 -1.43
CA LEU A 408 -17.60 -4.54 -1.45
C LEU A 408 -17.49 -3.30 -0.57
N TYR A 409 -16.88 -3.42 0.61
CA TYR A 409 -16.68 -2.32 1.57
C TYR A 409 -15.66 -1.28 1.08
N MET A 410 -14.52 -1.71 0.53
CA MET A 410 -13.46 -0.81 0.07
C MET A 410 -13.92 0.00 -1.14
N ASN A 411 -14.72 -0.59 -2.03
CA ASN A 411 -15.38 0.09 -3.14
C ASN A 411 -14.42 0.95 -3.99
N PHE A 412 -13.28 0.38 -4.38
CA PHE A 412 -12.27 1.09 -5.16
C PHE A 412 -12.82 1.60 -6.49
N ALA A 413 -12.34 2.76 -6.92
CA ALA A 413 -12.78 3.41 -8.15
C ALA A 413 -11.95 2.96 -9.36
N ASP A 414 -12.59 2.65 -10.49
CA ASP A 414 -11.95 2.20 -11.73
C ASP A 414 -11.85 3.28 -12.82
N GLY A 415 -12.04 4.51 -12.46
CA GLY A 415 -11.96 5.61 -13.41
C GLY A 415 -10.58 6.23 -13.49
N THR A 416 -10.48 7.21 -14.39
CA THR A 416 -9.31 8.07 -14.54
C THR A 416 -9.66 9.52 -14.25
N ARG A 417 -8.63 10.34 -14.03
CA ARG A 417 -8.74 11.81 -13.91
C ARG A 417 -7.64 12.47 -14.71
N PRO A 418 -7.79 13.75 -15.11
CA PRO A 418 -6.72 14.49 -15.76
C PRO A 418 -5.44 14.48 -14.90
N ASP A 419 -4.31 14.25 -15.55
CA ASP A 419 -3.00 14.33 -14.91
C ASP A 419 -2.68 15.79 -14.58
N PRO A 420 -2.45 16.16 -13.32
CA PRO A 420 -2.12 17.52 -12.94
C PRO A 420 -0.75 17.98 -13.45
N ASN A 421 0.15 17.07 -13.81
CA ASN A 421 1.50 17.36 -14.31
C ASN A 421 1.59 17.39 -15.83
N ASN A 422 0.72 16.66 -16.52
CA ASN A 422 0.75 16.51 -17.96
C ASN A 422 -0.64 16.75 -18.56
N PRO A 423 -0.94 18.01 -18.99
CA PRO A 423 -2.23 18.35 -19.58
C PRO A 423 -2.57 17.47 -20.80
N GLY A 424 -3.78 16.90 -20.80
CA GLY A 424 -4.20 15.96 -21.86
C GLY A 424 -3.85 14.50 -21.58
N SER A 425 -3.19 14.20 -20.47
CA SER A 425 -2.98 12.84 -19.96
C SER A 425 -4.01 12.49 -18.87
N LEU A 426 -4.28 11.19 -18.73
CA LEU A 426 -5.18 10.66 -17.71
C LEU A 426 -4.38 9.76 -16.76
N ILE A 427 -4.66 9.86 -15.48
CA ILE A 427 -4.10 8.98 -14.44
C ILE A 427 -5.23 8.22 -13.74
N PRO A 428 -4.99 6.98 -13.29
CA PRO A 428 -5.98 6.20 -12.53
C PRO A 428 -6.44 6.94 -11.27
N LEU A 429 -7.69 6.74 -10.87
CA LEU A 429 -8.23 7.24 -9.60
C LEU A 429 -7.57 6.55 -8.41
N GLU A 430 -7.32 5.25 -8.51
CA GLU A 430 -6.49 4.49 -7.57
C GLU A 430 -5.05 4.51 -8.07
N VAL A 431 -4.20 5.27 -7.38
CA VAL A 431 -2.81 5.56 -7.81
C VAL A 431 -1.78 4.55 -7.31
N ARG A 432 -2.18 3.61 -6.45
CA ARG A 432 -1.30 2.54 -5.94
C ARG A 432 -2.06 1.24 -5.77
N GLU A 433 -1.34 0.13 -5.74
CA GLU A 433 -1.87 -1.18 -5.38
C GLU A 433 -2.40 -1.17 -3.94
N ARG A 434 -3.51 -1.88 -3.70
CA ARG A 434 -4.22 -1.93 -2.41
C ARG A 434 -4.33 -3.36 -1.87
N ASP A 435 -3.45 -4.25 -2.28
CA ASP A 435 -3.44 -5.67 -1.96
C ASP A 435 -3.27 -5.96 -0.46
N TYR A 436 -2.55 -5.09 0.26
CA TYR A 436 -2.30 -5.21 1.69
C TYR A 436 -3.56 -5.25 2.55
N PHE A 437 -4.67 -4.65 2.11
CA PHE A 437 -5.95 -4.77 2.82
C PHE A 437 -6.48 -6.20 2.84
N PHE A 438 -6.14 -7.01 1.83
CA PHE A 438 -6.60 -8.39 1.69
C PHE A 438 -5.65 -9.42 2.31
N THR A 439 -4.58 -8.99 2.99
CA THR A 439 -3.65 -9.88 3.69
C THR A 439 -4.34 -10.92 4.58
N PRO A 440 -5.42 -10.59 5.35
CA PRO A 440 -6.17 -11.59 6.10
C PRO A 440 -6.73 -12.71 5.23
N ALA A 441 -7.25 -12.39 4.04
CA ALA A 441 -7.78 -13.41 3.12
C ALA A 441 -6.67 -14.34 2.62
N PHE A 442 -5.50 -13.78 2.27
CA PHE A 442 -4.36 -14.55 1.80
C PHE A 442 -3.83 -15.48 2.89
N VAL A 443 -3.71 -15.00 4.14
CA VAL A 443 -3.32 -15.81 5.29
C VAL A 443 -4.29 -16.99 5.50
N ILE A 444 -5.60 -16.72 5.50
CA ILE A 444 -6.61 -17.76 5.71
C ILE A 444 -6.64 -18.77 4.57
N PHE A 445 -6.48 -18.31 3.33
CA PHE A 445 -6.45 -19.20 2.18
C PHE A 445 -5.22 -20.12 2.20
N ALA A 446 -4.06 -19.63 2.62
CA ALA A 446 -2.87 -20.46 2.83
C ALA A 446 -3.11 -21.55 3.91
N VAL A 447 -3.82 -21.22 4.99
CA VAL A 447 -4.25 -22.22 5.99
C VAL A 447 -5.17 -23.27 5.37
N MET A 448 -6.08 -22.87 4.47
CA MET A 448 -6.95 -23.78 3.73
C MET A 448 -6.14 -24.69 2.77
N ILE A 449 -5.14 -24.15 2.05
CA ILE A 449 -4.19 -24.93 1.24
C ILE A 449 -3.52 -26.00 2.10
N GLY A 450 -3.00 -25.61 3.27
CA GLY A 450 -2.34 -26.53 4.21
C GLY A 450 -3.27 -27.64 4.70
N THR A 451 -4.53 -27.32 4.96
CA THR A 451 -5.55 -28.31 5.31
C THR A 451 -5.81 -29.29 4.16
N GLY A 452 -5.83 -28.79 2.91
CA GLY A 452 -5.98 -29.61 1.70
C GLY A 452 -4.79 -30.56 1.48
N ILE A 453 -3.54 -30.03 1.55
CA ILE A 453 -2.32 -30.84 1.43
C ILE A 453 -2.25 -31.90 2.53
N SER A 454 -2.53 -31.49 3.78
CA SER A 454 -2.53 -32.39 4.94
C SER A 454 -3.54 -33.53 4.75
N SER A 455 -4.75 -33.21 4.24
CA SER A 455 -5.79 -34.19 3.97
C SER A 455 -5.39 -35.18 2.90
N LEU A 456 -4.79 -34.69 1.81
CA LEU A 456 -4.33 -35.52 0.69
C LEU A 456 -3.21 -36.47 1.13
N LEU A 457 -2.18 -35.95 1.80
CA LEU A 457 -1.07 -36.76 2.32
C LEU A 457 -1.54 -37.77 3.37
N TYR A 458 -2.49 -37.38 4.22
CA TYR A 458 -3.09 -38.29 5.19
C TYR A 458 -3.82 -39.45 4.51
N LEU A 459 -4.62 -39.16 3.46
CA LEU A 459 -5.33 -40.20 2.70
C LEU A 459 -4.37 -41.16 2.01
N ILE A 460 -3.30 -40.65 1.39
CA ILE A 460 -2.27 -41.49 0.75
C ILE A 460 -1.57 -42.34 1.82
N GLY A 461 -1.17 -41.73 2.95
CA GLY A 461 -0.45 -42.41 4.04
C GLY A 461 -1.23 -43.53 4.74
N ASN A 462 -2.56 -43.34 4.88
CA ASN A 462 -3.44 -44.34 5.51
C ASN A 462 -4.06 -45.36 4.53
N GLY A 463 -3.79 -45.21 3.23
CA GLY A 463 -4.36 -46.03 2.19
C GLY A 463 -5.82 -45.61 1.85
N LEU A 464 -5.98 -45.02 0.67
CA LEU A 464 -7.28 -44.63 0.14
C LEU A 464 -8.23 -45.82 0.15
N LYS A 465 -9.26 -45.77 1.01
CA LYS A 465 -10.44 -46.60 0.85
C LYS A 465 -11.38 -46.05 -0.22
N PHE A 466 -10.79 -45.44 -1.25
CA PHE A 466 -11.51 -44.97 -2.42
C PHE A 466 -11.44 -46.05 -3.49
N SER A 467 -12.55 -46.79 -3.65
CA SER A 467 -12.75 -47.80 -4.68
C SER A 467 -12.09 -49.18 -4.49
N ARG A 468 -12.38 -50.06 -5.37
CA ARG A 468 -12.00 -51.50 -5.45
C ARG A 468 -10.49 -51.78 -5.58
N PHE A 469 -9.65 -50.73 -5.71
CA PHE A 469 -8.19 -50.86 -5.80
C PHE A 469 -7.50 -50.65 -4.43
N LYS A 470 -7.02 -51.71 -3.82
CA LYS A 470 -6.12 -51.68 -2.64
C LYS A 470 -4.69 -51.51 -3.16
N LEU A 471 -4.11 -50.32 -3.01
CA LEU A 471 -2.67 -50.13 -3.21
C LEU A 471 -1.86 -51.03 -2.26
N GLY A 472 -0.92 -51.77 -2.78
CA GLY A 472 0.02 -52.56 -1.98
C GLY A 472 0.79 -51.66 -1.00
N LYS A 473 1.25 -52.24 0.12
CA LYS A 473 1.95 -51.46 1.18
C LYS A 473 3.15 -50.68 0.62
N MET A 474 3.94 -51.27 -0.25
CA MET A 474 5.12 -50.63 -0.86
C MET A 474 4.71 -49.48 -1.79
N THR A 475 3.76 -49.70 -2.68
CA THR A 475 3.25 -48.64 -3.59
C THR A 475 2.73 -47.44 -2.83
N ARG A 476 2.11 -47.66 -1.67
CA ARG A 476 1.64 -46.60 -0.79
C ARG A 476 2.79 -45.79 -0.19
N TYR A 477 3.88 -46.43 0.28
CA TYR A 477 5.04 -45.72 0.80
C TYR A 477 5.73 -44.90 -0.28
N VAL A 478 5.89 -45.45 -1.48
CA VAL A 478 6.46 -44.73 -2.64
C VAL A 478 5.59 -43.54 -3.03
N ALA A 479 4.28 -43.75 -3.19
CA ALA A 479 3.37 -42.68 -3.52
C ALA A 479 3.33 -41.55 -2.47
N PHE A 480 3.39 -41.93 -1.17
CA PHE A 480 3.49 -40.96 -0.09
C PHE A 480 4.80 -40.18 -0.16
N GLY A 481 5.94 -40.88 -0.37
CA GLY A 481 7.26 -40.24 -0.47
C GLY A 481 7.35 -39.24 -1.62
N ILE A 482 6.84 -39.62 -2.81
CA ILE A 482 6.78 -38.71 -3.98
C ILE A 482 5.91 -37.49 -3.69
N ALA A 483 4.69 -37.71 -3.19
CA ALA A 483 3.78 -36.60 -2.88
C ALA A 483 4.33 -35.70 -1.77
N ALA A 484 4.92 -36.26 -0.73
CA ALA A 484 5.54 -35.50 0.36
C ALA A 484 6.70 -34.64 -0.14
N LEU A 485 7.59 -35.22 -0.98
CA LEU A 485 8.71 -34.49 -1.59
C LEU A 485 8.18 -33.36 -2.50
N PHE A 486 7.18 -33.63 -3.33
CA PHE A 486 6.57 -32.62 -4.18
C PHE A 486 6.04 -31.42 -3.37
N PHE A 487 5.28 -31.68 -2.29
CA PHE A 487 4.74 -30.60 -1.47
C PHE A 487 5.81 -29.87 -0.66
N LEU A 488 6.90 -30.53 -0.27
CA LEU A 488 8.04 -29.86 0.38
C LEU A 488 8.84 -28.97 -0.59
N MET A 489 8.84 -29.28 -1.89
CA MET A 489 9.51 -28.47 -2.92
C MET A 489 8.68 -27.26 -3.37
N LEU A 490 7.35 -27.31 -3.21
CA LEU A 490 6.45 -26.22 -3.63
C LEU A 490 6.85 -24.83 -3.09
N PRO A 491 7.16 -24.66 -1.80
CA PRO A 491 7.57 -23.35 -1.28
C PRO A 491 8.84 -22.78 -1.92
N LEU A 492 9.73 -23.62 -2.43
CA LEU A 492 10.94 -23.16 -3.11
C LEU A 492 10.62 -22.39 -4.39
N ASN A 493 9.54 -22.77 -5.10
CA ASN A 493 9.08 -22.02 -6.25
C ASN A 493 8.60 -20.62 -5.83
N THR A 494 7.85 -20.51 -4.73
CA THR A 494 7.38 -19.22 -4.22
C THR A 494 8.54 -18.34 -3.75
N ILE A 495 9.52 -18.93 -3.05
CA ILE A 495 10.74 -18.22 -2.62
C ILE A 495 11.50 -17.68 -3.83
N SER A 496 11.80 -18.55 -4.81
CA SER A 496 12.59 -18.13 -6.00
C SER A 496 11.86 -17.08 -6.84
N ALA A 497 10.54 -17.14 -6.88
CA ALA A 497 9.70 -16.18 -7.61
C ALA A 497 9.74 -14.78 -7.01
N HIS A 498 9.80 -14.68 -5.68
CA HIS A 498 9.62 -13.41 -4.99
C HIS A 498 10.90 -12.89 -4.31
N PHE A 499 11.99 -13.68 -4.26
CA PHE A 499 13.17 -13.29 -3.49
C PHE A 499 13.74 -11.94 -3.92
N GLN A 500 13.98 -11.76 -5.22
CA GLN A 500 14.58 -10.53 -5.76
C GLN A 500 13.65 -9.32 -5.56
N SER A 501 12.36 -9.46 -5.86
CA SER A 501 11.38 -8.39 -5.74
C SER A 501 11.01 -8.03 -4.29
N HIS A 502 11.52 -8.79 -3.29
CA HIS A 502 11.27 -8.55 -1.87
C HIS A 502 12.56 -8.36 -1.05
N ASP A 503 13.76 -8.43 -1.68
CA ASP A 503 15.02 -8.11 -1.01
C ASP A 503 15.22 -6.60 -0.93
N ARG A 504 14.90 -6.00 0.21
CA ARG A 504 15.07 -4.58 0.50
C ARG A 504 16.37 -4.25 1.24
N SER A 505 17.26 -5.23 1.39
CA SER A 505 18.52 -5.03 2.15
C SER A 505 19.46 -3.99 1.56
N LYS A 506 19.23 -3.59 0.30
CA LYS A 506 19.98 -2.56 -0.42
C LYS A 506 19.09 -1.41 -0.91
N ASP A 507 17.87 -1.27 -0.39
CA ASP A 507 16.99 -0.16 -0.75
C ASP A 507 17.31 1.08 0.07
N PHE A 508 18.00 2.03 -0.54
CA PHE A 508 18.35 3.32 0.03
C PHE A 508 17.65 4.48 -0.68
N VAL A 509 16.90 4.21 -1.74
CA VAL A 509 16.28 5.26 -2.58
C VAL A 509 15.38 6.20 -1.77
N PRO A 510 14.50 5.73 -0.85
CA PRO A 510 13.64 6.62 -0.08
C PRO A 510 14.42 7.59 0.81
N GLU A 511 15.49 7.10 1.45
CA GLU A 511 16.35 7.92 2.31
C GLU A 511 17.16 8.93 1.50
N ASP A 512 17.76 8.49 0.39
CA ASP A 512 18.59 9.35 -0.45
C ASP A 512 17.75 10.41 -1.17
N TYR A 513 16.54 10.05 -1.61
CA TYR A 513 15.58 10.98 -2.19
C TYR A 513 15.24 12.12 -1.22
N ALA A 514 14.90 11.78 0.00
CA ALA A 514 14.60 12.77 1.04
C ALA A 514 15.85 13.59 1.45
N TYR A 515 17.00 12.93 1.58
CA TYR A 515 18.26 13.62 1.88
C TYR A 515 18.61 14.66 0.82
N ASN A 516 18.52 14.30 -0.45
CA ASN A 516 18.83 15.19 -1.56
C ASN A 516 17.87 16.39 -1.63
N ILE A 517 16.59 16.18 -1.32
CA ILE A 517 15.62 17.29 -1.20
C ILE A 517 16.03 18.25 -0.09
N LEU A 518 16.35 17.78 1.12
CA LEU A 518 16.73 18.63 2.24
C LEU A 518 18.03 19.38 1.99
N GLN A 519 19.02 18.71 1.36
CA GLN A 519 20.31 19.37 1.04
C GLN A 519 20.18 20.45 -0.03
N SER A 520 19.16 20.38 -0.87
CA SER A 520 18.87 21.38 -1.91
C SER A 520 18.36 22.72 -1.35
N CYS A 521 17.90 22.71 -0.12
CA CYS A 521 17.30 23.88 0.52
C CYS A 521 18.34 24.68 1.33
N ARG A 522 18.23 26.00 1.31
CA ARG A 522 19.02 26.87 2.19
C ARG A 522 18.59 26.72 3.65
N LYS A 523 19.40 27.27 4.57
CA LYS A 523 19.07 27.28 5.99
C LYS A 523 17.74 28.01 6.25
N ASP A 524 16.98 27.52 7.23
CA ASP A 524 15.68 28.09 7.66
C ASP A 524 14.65 28.20 6.54
N ALA A 525 14.68 27.28 5.59
CA ALA A 525 13.77 27.26 4.46
C ALA A 525 12.36 26.74 4.80
N ILE A 526 11.38 27.15 3.99
CA ILE A 526 10.05 26.56 3.91
C ILE A 526 10.01 25.69 2.65
N LEU A 527 9.64 24.44 2.78
CA LEU A 527 9.62 23.45 1.70
C LEU A 527 8.20 22.87 1.52
N PHE A 528 7.55 23.20 0.41
CA PHE A 528 6.29 22.58 0.03
C PHE A 528 6.50 21.20 -0.59
N THR A 529 5.78 20.20 -0.08
CA THR A 529 5.76 18.82 -0.57
C THR A 529 4.36 18.43 -1.02
N ASN A 530 4.22 17.36 -1.84
CA ASN A 530 2.92 17.03 -2.42
C ASN A 530 2.17 15.96 -1.61
N GLY A 531 2.74 14.78 -1.45
CA GLY A 531 2.09 13.61 -0.84
C GLY A 531 3.01 12.84 0.11
N ASP A 532 2.60 11.63 0.43
CA ASP A 532 3.22 10.78 1.46
C ASP A 532 4.68 10.43 1.13
N ASN A 533 4.95 10.00 -0.10
CA ASN A 533 6.29 9.61 -0.56
C ASN A 533 7.30 10.77 -0.59
N ASP A 534 6.82 12.01 -0.69
CA ASP A 534 7.67 13.19 -0.52
C ASP A 534 7.88 13.54 0.94
N THR A 535 6.85 13.42 1.77
CA THR A 535 6.79 14.02 3.11
C THR A 535 7.29 13.07 4.19
N PHE A 536 6.88 11.81 4.18
CA PHE A 536 7.20 10.87 5.26
C PHE A 536 8.69 10.51 5.34
N PRO A 537 9.42 10.36 4.23
CA PRO A 537 10.88 10.24 4.30
C PRO A 537 11.59 11.49 4.82
N LEU A 538 11.04 12.70 4.57
CA LEU A 538 11.59 13.93 5.16
C LEU A 538 11.36 13.98 6.67
N TRP A 539 10.16 13.62 7.15
CA TRP A 539 9.89 13.52 8.59
C TRP A 539 10.81 12.50 9.26
N TYR A 540 11.06 11.36 8.61
CA TYR A 540 12.05 10.39 9.11
C TYR A 540 13.43 11.02 9.25
N LEU A 541 13.95 11.69 8.24
CA LEU A 541 15.27 12.31 8.31
C LEU A 541 15.34 13.40 9.38
N GLN A 542 14.29 14.21 9.53
CA GLN A 542 14.26 15.28 10.53
C GLN A 542 14.10 14.74 11.95
N GLU A 543 13.13 13.84 12.19
CA GLU A 543 12.79 13.41 13.55
C GLU A 543 13.61 12.20 14.04
N VAL A 544 14.19 11.42 13.13
CA VAL A 544 15.00 10.24 13.48
C VAL A 544 16.48 10.52 13.30
N SER A 545 16.89 10.96 12.10
CA SER A 545 18.31 11.18 11.77
C SER A 545 18.80 12.60 12.11
N GLN A 546 17.93 13.48 12.60
CA GLN A 546 18.22 14.87 12.98
C GLN A 546 18.83 15.71 11.83
N VAL A 547 18.49 15.35 10.58
CA VAL A 547 19.03 16.01 9.38
C VAL A 547 18.13 17.19 9.03
N ARG A 548 18.75 18.40 8.96
CA ARG A 548 18.10 19.63 8.50
C ARG A 548 16.73 19.92 9.17
N LYS A 549 16.66 19.83 10.49
CA LYS A 549 15.47 20.23 11.27
C LYS A 549 15.16 21.73 11.16
N ASP A 550 16.09 22.53 10.68
CA ASP A 550 15.89 23.95 10.37
C ASP A 550 14.87 24.18 9.25
N ILE A 551 14.62 23.20 8.38
CA ILE A 551 13.69 23.33 7.27
C ILE A 551 12.26 23.01 7.72
N ARG A 552 11.32 23.92 7.44
CA ARG A 552 9.90 23.67 7.68
C ARG A 552 9.26 22.96 6.49
N VAL A 553 9.01 21.68 6.64
CA VAL A 553 8.31 20.87 5.63
C VAL A 553 6.80 21.13 5.71
N VAL A 554 6.17 21.44 4.58
CA VAL A 554 4.74 21.79 4.45
C VAL A 554 4.09 20.89 3.41
N ASN A 555 3.33 19.89 3.87
CA ASN A 555 2.58 18.98 2.99
C ASN A 555 1.33 19.67 2.45
N LEU A 556 1.20 19.75 1.12
CA LEU A 556 0.08 20.43 0.46
C LEU A 556 -1.25 19.70 0.65
N SER A 557 -1.25 18.39 0.73
CA SER A 557 -2.49 17.63 0.96
C SER A 557 -3.05 17.92 2.35
N LEU A 558 -2.20 17.93 3.38
CA LEU A 558 -2.58 18.26 4.75
C LEU A 558 -2.90 19.74 4.93
N LEU A 559 -2.31 20.62 4.11
CA LEU A 559 -2.58 22.07 4.14
C LEU A 559 -4.02 22.44 3.75
N ASN A 560 -4.84 21.48 3.34
CA ASN A 560 -6.29 21.66 3.16
C ASN A 560 -7.08 21.55 4.49
N THR A 561 -6.42 21.27 5.62
CA THR A 561 -7.07 21.04 6.91
C THR A 561 -6.72 22.13 7.93
N ASP A 562 -7.68 22.51 8.75
CA ASP A 562 -7.53 23.55 9.76
C ASP A 562 -6.45 23.21 10.81
N TRP A 563 -6.42 21.96 11.26
CA TRP A 563 -5.49 21.48 12.26
C TRP A 563 -4.04 21.59 11.80
N TYR A 564 -3.77 21.24 10.52
CA TYR A 564 -2.41 21.30 9.98
C TYR A 564 -1.94 22.73 9.74
N ILE A 565 -2.83 23.60 9.25
CA ILE A 565 -2.52 25.03 9.11
C ILE A 565 -2.16 25.63 10.47
N LEU A 566 -2.94 25.33 11.52
CA LEU A 566 -2.66 25.77 12.89
C LEU A 566 -1.34 25.17 13.42
N GLN A 567 -1.04 23.92 13.11
CA GLN A 567 0.24 23.28 13.46
C GLN A 567 1.42 23.98 12.76
N MET A 568 1.27 24.40 11.51
CA MET A 568 2.32 25.09 10.77
C MET A 568 2.66 26.47 11.38
N LYS A 569 1.72 27.15 12.02
CA LYS A 569 1.97 28.42 12.73
C LYS A 569 2.85 28.26 13.97
N ARG A 570 2.90 27.07 14.56
CA ARG A 570 3.72 26.81 15.77
C ARG A 570 5.14 26.42 15.36
N PRO A 571 6.16 26.92 16.05
CA PRO A 571 7.52 26.39 15.89
C PRO A 571 7.58 24.92 16.38
N ILE A 572 8.47 24.14 15.79
CA ILE A 572 8.80 22.81 16.30
C ILE A 572 9.89 23.00 17.36
N GLU A 573 9.74 22.35 18.50
CA GLU A 573 10.76 22.33 19.54
C GLU A 573 12.04 21.73 18.94
N ASP A 574 13.16 22.40 19.09
CA ASP A 574 14.46 22.05 18.50
C ASP A 574 14.47 21.93 16.95
N GLY A 575 13.57 22.63 16.25
CA GLY A 575 13.39 22.44 14.81
C GLY A 575 12.91 23.67 14.04
N GLY A 576 12.19 23.39 12.97
CA GLY A 576 11.71 24.39 12.01
C GLY A 576 10.86 25.48 12.65
N MET A 577 10.99 26.70 12.13
CA MET A 577 10.26 27.86 12.59
C MET A 577 8.75 27.74 12.39
N GLY A 578 7.99 28.48 13.15
CA GLY A 578 6.57 28.71 12.89
C GLY A 578 6.37 29.54 11.61
N ILE A 579 5.42 29.16 10.80
CA ILE A 579 5.05 29.86 9.55
C ILE A 579 4.14 31.02 9.90
N LYS A 580 4.50 32.23 9.44
CA LYS A 580 3.65 33.41 9.56
C LYS A 580 2.49 33.29 8.57
N LEU A 581 1.27 33.53 9.03
CA LEU A 581 0.06 33.65 8.22
C LEU A 581 -0.66 34.93 8.60
N PHE A 582 -1.41 35.47 7.68
CA PHE A 582 -2.23 36.62 7.97
C PHE A 582 -3.57 36.24 8.62
N LEU A 583 -3.98 34.97 8.53
CA LEU A 583 -5.19 34.49 9.17
C LEU A 583 -4.95 34.27 10.67
N GLU A 584 -5.93 34.76 11.45
CA GLU A 584 -6.01 34.44 12.87
C GLU A 584 -6.50 33.01 13.09
N ASP A 585 -6.19 32.44 14.26
CA ASP A 585 -6.51 31.04 14.54
C ASP A 585 -8.01 30.73 14.45
N ASP A 586 -8.87 31.67 14.86
CA ASP A 586 -10.31 31.51 14.77
C ASP A 586 -10.80 31.53 13.31
N GLN A 587 -10.18 32.33 12.46
CA GLN A 587 -10.51 32.35 11.03
C GLN A 587 -10.10 30.99 10.38
N ILE A 588 -8.98 30.41 10.79
CA ILE A 588 -8.53 29.11 10.28
C ILE A 588 -9.51 28.00 10.71
N ARG A 589 -9.97 28.00 11.97
CA ARG A 589 -10.92 27.02 12.49
C ARG A 589 -12.29 27.08 11.80
N TRP A 590 -12.65 28.22 11.22
CA TRP A 590 -13.91 28.42 10.50
C TRP A 590 -13.78 28.33 9.00
N ILE A 591 -12.67 27.83 8.47
CA ILE A 591 -12.56 27.57 7.03
C ILE A 591 -13.64 26.55 6.63
N PRO A 592 -14.64 26.99 5.81
CA PRO A 592 -15.74 26.12 5.47
C PRO A 592 -15.25 24.94 4.63
N VAL A 593 -15.52 23.73 5.10
CA VAL A 593 -15.29 22.50 4.34
C VAL A 593 -16.55 22.20 3.55
N ASP A 594 -16.49 22.33 2.23
CA ASP A 594 -17.61 21.95 1.39
C ASP A 594 -17.80 20.42 1.41
N ARG A 595 -19.07 19.98 1.46
CA ARG A 595 -19.44 18.56 1.52
C ARG A 595 -19.11 17.77 0.25
N VAL A 596 -18.71 18.44 -0.82
CA VAL A 596 -18.37 17.83 -2.12
C VAL A 596 -16.85 17.63 -2.24
N GLY A 597 -16.24 16.91 -1.28
CA GLY A 597 -14.90 16.39 -1.36
C GLY A 597 -13.79 17.40 -1.63
N SER A 598 -13.04 17.77 -0.60
CA SER A 598 -11.73 18.45 -0.65
C SER A 598 -11.61 19.82 -1.32
N ILE A 599 -12.71 20.51 -1.64
CA ILE A 599 -12.69 21.88 -2.14
C ILE A 599 -13.28 22.78 -1.06
N ILE A 600 -12.46 23.69 -0.51
CA ILE A 600 -12.89 24.74 0.39
C ILE A 600 -13.00 26.01 -0.43
N TYR A 601 -14.19 26.62 -0.41
CA TYR A 601 -14.42 27.92 -1.01
C TYR A 601 -14.14 29.00 0.03
N TYR A 602 -13.05 29.71 -0.11
CA TYR A 602 -12.72 30.87 0.70
C TYR A 602 -12.82 32.12 -0.18
N ARG A 603 -13.61 33.13 0.21
CA ARG A 603 -13.50 34.48 -0.30
C ARG A 603 -12.60 35.28 0.64
N PRO A 604 -11.36 35.62 0.23
CA PRO A 604 -10.55 36.53 1.02
C PRO A 604 -11.28 37.85 1.16
N ALA A 605 -11.23 38.46 2.34
CA ALA A 605 -11.70 39.85 2.48
C ALA A 605 -10.92 40.73 1.49
N GLU A 606 -11.61 41.45 0.64
CA GLU A 606 -11.01 42.23 -0.47
C GLU A 606 -9.88 43.17 -0.03
N ARG A 607 -9.88 43.63 1.19
CA ARG A 607 -8.83 44.53 1.76
C ARG A 607 -7.48 43.84 1.98
N PHE A 608 -7.43 42.58 2.02
CA PHE A 608 -6.25 41.80 2.38
C PHE A 608 -5.19 41.70 1.24
N PHE A 609 -5.67 41.72 0.00
CA PHE A 609 -4.82 41.57 -1.18
C PHE A 609 -4.35 42.88 -1.80
N ASP A 610 -4.94 44.02 -1.46
CA ASP A 610 -4.65 45.30 -2.13
C ASP A 610 -3.20 45.80 -1.88
N ASN A 611 -2.67 45.60 -0.68
CA ASN A 611 -1.29 46.01 -0.37
C ASN A 611 -0.25 45.06 -0.97
N VAL A 612 -0.61 43.80 -1.23
CA VAL A 612 0.28 42.77 -1.75
C VAL A 612 0.22 42.69 -3.27
N ARG A 613 -0.91 43.00 -3.89
CA ARG A 613 -1.08 43.11 -5.35
C ARG A 613 -0.10 44.13 -5.98
N LYS A 614 0.35 45.14 -5.23
CA LYS A 614 1.33 46.12 -5.73
C LYS A 614 2.76 45.57 -5.84
N GLN A 615 3.09 44.51 -5.07
CA GLN A 615 4.44 43.95 -5.07
C GLN A 615 4.57 42.65 -5.85
N MET A 616 3.50 41.85 -5.91
CA MET A 616 3.44 40.60 -6.67
C MET A 616 2.11 40.55 -7.43
N ARG A 617 2.15 40.47 -8.77
CA ARG A 617 0.92 40.34 -9.59
C ARG A 617 0.25 39.01 -9.31
N TYR A 618 -0.60 38.92 -8.32
CA TYR A 618 -1.46 37.77 -8.07
C TYR A 618 -2.74 37.86 -8.89
N LEU A 619 -3.12 36.69 -9.43
CA LEU A 619 -4.39 36.53 -10.11
C LEU A 619 -5.50 36.58 -9.06
N THR A 620 -6.58 37.25 -9.40
CA THR A 620 -7.84 37.22 -8.64
C THR A 620 -8.30 35.80 -8.44
N PRO A 621 -8.84 35.43 -7.26
CA PRO A 621 -9.45 34.13 -7.05
C PRO A 621 -10.53 33.89 -8.11
N GLY A 622 -10.22 32.97 -9.01
CA GLY A 622 -11.10 32.56 -10.10
C GLY A 622 -10.97 31.07 -10.33
N PRO A 623 -11.80 30.48 -11.16
CA PRO A 623 -11.57 29.11 -11.55
C PRO A 623 -10.21 28.96 -12.22
N ASP A 624 -9.48 27.88 -11.89
CA ASP A 624 -8.25 27.51 -12.58
C ASP A 624 -8.51 27.51 -14.11
N PRO A 625 -7.78 28.31 -14.89
CA PRO A 625 -8.03 28.45 -16.33
C PRO A 625 -7.98 27.15 -17.12
N ARG A 626 -7.26 26.11 -16.58
CA ARG A 626 -7.09 24.82 -17.23
C ARG A 626 -8.16 23.81 -16.85
N THR A 627 -8.64 23.84 -15.62
CA THR A 627 -9.56 22.83 -15.09
C THR A 627 -10.97 23.37 -14.83
N GLY A 628 -11.18 24.69 -14.88
CA GLY A 628 -12.43 25.33 -14.53
C GLY A 628 -12.79 25.22 -13.03
N ARG A 629 -11.87 24.73 -12.19
CA ARG A 629 -12.09 24.51 -10.75
C ARG A 629 -11.64 25.71 -9.94
N TYR A 630 -12.37 25.99 -8.86
CA TYR A 630 -11.97 27.04 -7.91
C TYR A 630 -10.72 26.63 -7.12
N MET A 631 -9.95 27.63 -6.66
CA MET A 631 -8.75 27.43 -5.84
C MET A 631 -9.08 26.63 -4.57
N ARG A 632 -8.27 25.62 -4.30
CA ARG A 632 -8.33 24.85 -3.05
C ARG A 632 -7.75 25.65 -1.90
N VAL A 633 -8.00 25.23 -0.65
CA VAL A 633 -7.37 25.85 0.52
C VAL A 633 -5.86 25.83 0.44
N GLN A 634 -5.27 24.71 0.06
CA GLN A 634 -3.82 24.61 -0.12
C GLN A 634 -3.24 25.66 -1.06
N ASP A 635 -3.94 25.98 -2.15
CA ASP A 635 -3.49 26.95 -3.15
C ASP A 635 -3.49 28.37 -2.56
N GLN A 636 -4.51 28.69 -1.77
CA GLN A 636 -4.60 29.97 -1.03
C GLN A 636 -3.56 30.05 0.09
N MET A 637 -3.29 28.94 0.79
CA MET A 637 -2.29 28.90 1.83
C MET A 637 -0.87 29.05 1.26
N ILE A 638 -0.59 28.48 0.09
CA ILE A 638 0.70 28.71 -0.62
C ILE A 638 0.91 30.23 -0.79
N GLU A 639 -0.10 30.94 -1.31
CA GLU A 639 0.00 32.40 -1.47
C GLU A 639 0.27 33.11 -0.15
N GLN A 640 -0.50 32.78 0.90
CA GLN A 640 -0.31 33.42 2.20
C GLN A 640 1.08 33.12 2.79
N VAL A 641 1.54 31.88 2.73
CA VAL A 641 2.86 31.49 3.22
C VAL A 641 3.97 32.23 2.47
N VAL A 642 3.90 32.31 1.14
CA VAL A 642 4.88 33.00 0.31
C VAL A 642 4.95 34.47 0.67
N ILE A 643 3.80 35.12 0.82
CA ILE A 643 3.73 36.55 1.07
C ILE A 643 4.16 36.87 2.51
N ALA A 644 3.68 36.14 3.50
CA ALA A 644 3.95 36.42 4.91
C ALA A 644 5.39 36.06 5.34
N ASN A 645 6.09 35.21 4.60
CA ASN A 645 7.44 34.73 4.91
C ASN A 645 8.43 35.04 3.77
N PHE A 646 8.25 36.17 3.11
CA PHE A 646 9.07 36.57 1.97
C PHE A 646 10.56 36.79 2.32
N ASP A 647 10.85 37.00 3.61
CA ASP A 647 12.19 37.10 4.17
C ASP A 647 12.93 35.76 4.26
N LYS A 648 12.23 34.63 3.97
CA LYS A 648 12.76 33.28 4.07
C LYS A 648 12.94 32.64 2.70
N PRO A 649 13.88 31.68 2.56
CA PRO A 649 13.95 30.87 1.35
C PRO A 649 12.75 29.92 1.29
N ILE A 650 12.01 29.95 0.18
CA ILE A 650 10.83 29.11 -0.02
C ILE A 650 11.03 28.23 -1.25
N TYR A 651 10.69 26.95 -1.13
CA TYR A 651 10.90 25.96 -2.16
C TYR A 651 9.67 25.11 -2.39
N PHE A 652 9.56 24.58 -3.62
CA PHE A 652 8.72 23.43 -3.94
C PHE A 652 9.60 22.20 -4.18
N SER A 653 9.19 21.04 -3.64
CA SER A 653 9.73 19.75 -4.09
C SER A 653 9.44 19.55 -5.59
N GLY A 654 10.31 18.82 -6.29
CA GLY A 654 10.13 18.51 -7.70
C GLY A 654 8.82 17.80 -8.04
N SER A 655 8.30 17.02 -7.12
CA SER A 655 7.03 16.28 -7.22
C SER A 655 5.76 17.14 -7.13
N VAL A 656 5.87 18.38 -6.64
CA VAL A 656 4.69 19.28 -6.55
C VAL A 656 4.16 19.57 -7.96
N PRO A 657 2.88 19.27 -8.25
CA PRO A 657 2.30 19.49 -9.57
C PRO A 657 2.39 20.93 -10.04
N THR A 658 2.58 21.13 -11.35
CA THR A 658 2.52 22.47 -11.96
C THR A 658 1.20 23.18 -11.70
N SER A 659 0.11 22.43 -11.57
CA SER A 659 -1.21 22.98 -11.19
C SER A 659 -1.23 23.64 -9.82
N ASN A 660 -0.36 23.27 -8.90
CA ASN A 660 -0.29 23.85 -7.54
C ASN A 660 0.69 25.04 -7.46
N ARG A 661 1.49 25.25 -8.49
CA ARG A 661 2.52 26.32 -8.55
C ARG A 661 2.37 27.26 -9.75
N TRP A 662 1.25 27.16 -10.46
CA TRP A 662 1.00 27.88 -11.72
C TRP A 662 1.07 29.40 -11.56
N THR A 663 0.60 29.96 -10.44
CA THR A 663 0.69 31.41 -10.13
C THR A 663 2.13 31.90 -9.96
N LEU A 664 3.05 30.99 -9.67
CA LEU A 664 4.44 31.29 -9.35
C LEU A 664 5.43 30.78 -10.42
N THR A 665 4.94 30.22 -11.53
CA THR A 665 5.78 29.59 -12.56
C THR A 665 6.88 30.53 -13.05
N ASP A 666 6.60 31.82 -13.17
CA ASP A 666 7.56 32.82 -13.60
C ASP A 666 8.60 33.21 -12.55
N ARG A 667 8.51 32.69 -11.37
CA ARG A 667 9.34 32.99 -10.20
C ARG A 667 10.14 31.80 -9.70
N LEU A 668 10.08 30.70 -10.43
CA LEU A 668 10.73 29.46 -10.02
C LEU A 668 12.12 29.36 -10.62
N ILE A 669 13.14 29.12 -9.80
CA ILE A 669 14.51 28.86 -10.17
C ILE A 669 14.86 27.44 -9.71
N ARG A 670 15.39 26.62 -10.62
CA ARG A 670 15.84 25.26 -10.31
C ARG A 670 17.11 25.25 -9.45
N HIS A 671 17.08 24.57 -8.33
CA HIS A 671 18.21 24.25 -7.46
C HIS A 671 18.26 22.73 -7.27
N GLY A 672 19.02 22.02 -8.08
CA GLY A 672 19.02 20.56 -8.07
C GLY A 672 17.62 20.00 -8.27
N ILE A 673 17.10 19.19 -7.31
CA ILE A 673 15.76 18.57 -7.42
C ILE A 673 14.61 19.44 -6.90
N VAL A 674 14.87 20.62 -6.33
CA VAL A 674 13.83 21.53 -5.82
C VAL A 674 13.71 22.78 -6.69
N LEU A 675 12.60 23.50 -6.51
CA LEU A 675 12.33 24.76 -7.20
C LEU A 675 12.23 25.87 -6.15
N ARG A 676 13.16 26.82 -6.18
CA ARG A 676 13.17 28.00 -5.33
C ARG A 676 12.24 29.06 -5.88
N ILE A 677 11.46 29.68 -5.02
CA ILE A 677 10.71 30.89 -5.35
C ILE A 677 11.64 32.10 -5.22
N ASP A 678 11.81 32.86 -6.32
CA ASP A 678 12.58 34.10 -6.34
C ASP A 678 11.66 35.24 -6.85
N PRO A 679 11.64 36.37 -6.15
CA PRO A 679 10.85 37.53 -6.58
C PRO A 679 11.34 38.13 -7.90
N ASP A 680 12.62 38.00 -8.19
CA ASP A 680 13.25 38.54 -9.37
C ASP A 680 13.01 37.63 -10.59
N THR A 681 12.11 38.05 -11.46
CA THR A 681 11.75 37.32 -12.68
C THR A 681 12.78 37.47 -13.82
N THR A 682 13.82 38.30 -13.64
CA THR A 682 14.89 38.50 -14.64
C THR A 682 15.99 37.46 -14.51
N LYS A 683 16.07 36.77 -13.37
CA LYS A 683 17.07 35.74 -13.14
C LYS A 683 16.88 34.50 -14.03
N PRO A 684 17.97 33.81 -14.39
CA PRO A 684 17.89 32.54 -15.08
C PRO A 684 17.02 31.53 -14.33
N ARG A 685 16.21 30.76 -15.07
CA ARG A 685 15.33 29.71 -14.50
C ARG A 685 16.09 28.51 -13.92
N TYR A 686 17.36 28.40 -14.23
CA TYR A 686 18.25 27.33 -13.81
C TYR A 686 19.49 27.93 -13.16
N ASN A 687 19.80 27.54 -11.93
CA ASN A 687 21.02 27.97 -11.25
C ASN A 687 22.10 26.90 -11.43
N ILE A 688 22.94 27.09 -12.45
CA ILE A 688 24.00 26.13 -12.82
C ILE A 688 24.95 25.86 -11.65
N PRO A 689 25.61 26.87 -11.01
CA PRO A 689 26.60 26.59 -9.97
C PRO A 689 26.05 25.84 -8.78
N ILE A 690 24.85 26.20 -8.33
CA ILE A 690 24.20 25.50 -7.19
C ILE A 690 23.79 24.09 -7.60
N SER A 691 23.17 23.93 -8.78
CA SER A 691 22.71 22.62 -9.24
C SER A 691 23.87 21.67 -9.52
N ASP A 692 24.98 22.17 -10.11
CA ASP A 692 26.19 21.39 -10.36
C ASP A 692 26.77 20.88 -9.03
N SER A 693 27.03 21.77 -8.06
CA SER A 693 27.55 21.38 -6.76
C SER A 693 26.66 20.36 -6.05
N LEU A 694 25.33 20.51 -6.11
CA LEU A 694 24.37 19.59 -5.49
C LEU A 694 24.38 18.23 -6.18
N ILE A 695 24.18 18.20 -7.49
CA ILE A 695 23.96 16.97 -8.26
C ILE A 695 25.26 16.15 -8.33
N THR A 696 26.41 16.80 -8.56
CA THR A 696 27.67 16.07 -8.75
C THR A 696 28.49 15.86 -7.49
N GLY A 697 28.20 16.59 -6.38
CA GLY A 697 29.07 16.57 -5.20
C GLY A 697 28.36 16.30 -3.87
N VAL A 698 27.05 16.59 -3.74
CA VAL A 698 26.33 16.51 -2.44
C VAL A 698 25.33 15.37 -2.41
N TYR A 699 24.67 15.09 -3.50
CA TYR A 699 23.59 14.10 -3.58
C TYR A 699 24.10 12.68 -3.37
N ARG A 700 23.20 11.82 -2.87
CA ARG A 700 23.42 10.40 -2.66
C ARG A 700 22.62 9.61 -3.68
N TYR A 701 23.23 8.55 -4.21
CA TYR A 701 22.65 7.69 -5.26
C TYR A 701 22.84 6.20 -4.92
N ARG A 702 22.87 5.85 -3.64
CA ARG A 702 23.19 4.50 -3.16
C ARG A 702 22.25 3.46 -3.74
N GLY A 703 22.79 2.42 -4.38
CA GLY A 703 22.06 1.31 -4.97
C GLY A 703 21.26 1.64 -6.23
N MET A 704 21.39 2.86 -6.79
CA MET A 704 20.72 3.23 -8.03
C MET A 704 21.44 2.68 -9.27
N ASP A 705 22.76 2.47 -9.17
CA ASP A 705 23.63 1.84 -10.15
C ASP A 705 23.56 0.31 -10.16
N GLU A 706 22.99 -0.29 -9.08
CA GLU A 706 22.90 -1.74 -8.91
C GLU A 706 21.53 -2.28 -9.28
N LEU A 707 21.48 -3.25 -10.23
CA LEU A 707 20.25 -4.00 -10.53
C LEU A 707 19.89 -5.02 -9.44
N SER A 708 20.83 -5.36 -8.55
CA SER A 708 20.57 -6.23 -7.41
C SER A 708 19.82 -5.54 -6.27
N SER A 709 19.73 -4.21 -6.25
CA SER A 709 18.95 -3.48 -5.27
C SER A 709 17.46 -3.51 -5.64
N TYR A 710 16.60 -3.40 -4.61
CA TYR A 710 15.15 -3.42 -4.79
C TYR A 710 14.66 -2.37 -5.78
N LYS A 711 13.76 -2.79 -6.67
CA LYS A 711 13.08 -1.93 -7.65
C LYS A 711 11.59 -2.27 -7.72
N ASP A 712 10.77 -1.25 -7.67
CA ASP A 712 9.36 -1.29 -8.07
C ASP A 712 9.01 -0.07 -8.92
N ASN A 713 7.81 -0.02 -9.47
CA ASN A 713 7.40 1.10 -10.32
C ASN A 713 7.42 2.45 -9.59
N ASN A 714 7.11 2.50 -8.29
CA ASN A 714 7.15 3.72 -7.48
C ASN A 714 8.59 4.17 -7.21
N ASN A 715 9.44 3.23 -6.78
CA ASN A 715 10.86 3.47 -6.50
C ASN A 715 11.59 3.96 -7.78
N VAL A 716 11.41 3.26 -8.90
CA VAL A 716 11.99 3.65 -10.19
C VAL A 716 11.41 4.98 -10.65
N GLY A 717 10.09 5.19 -10.52
CA GLY A 717 9.44 6.44 -10.92
C GLY A 717 9.97 7.66 -10.18
N LEU A 718 10.16 7.58 -8.86
CA LEU A 718 10.72 8.68 -8.07
C LEU A 718 12.22 8.86 -8.33
N SER A 719 12.97 7.78 -8.52
CA SER A 719 14.41 7.85 -8.80
C SER A 719 14.73 8.43 -10.19
N THR A 720 13.79 8.42 -11.16
CA THR A 720 14.00 9.09 -12.46
C THR A 720 14.24 10.59 -12.34
N THR A 721 13.79 11.19 -11.24
CA THR A 721 14.10 12.59 -10.94
C THR A 721 15.60 12.89 -10.98
N PHE A 722 16.46 11.95 -10.58
CA PHE A 722 17.90 12.17 -10.55
C PHE A 722 18.55 12.21 -11.94
N PRO A 723 18.43 11.18 -12.80
CA PRO A 723 19.00 11.26 -14.14
C PRO A 723 18.39 12.40 -14.97
N GLU A 724 17.12 12.77 -14.76
CA GLU A 724 16.55 13.98 -15.37
C GLU A 724 17.33 15.25 -14.95
N ARG A 725 17.72 15.36 -13.68
CA ARG A 725 18.50 16.54 -13.23
C ARG A 725 19.90 16.56 -13.81
N PHE A 726 20.56 15.42 -13.97
CA PHE A 726 21.82 15.33 -14.69
C PHE A 726 21.66 15.79 -16.16
N CYS A 727 20.60 15.37 -16.83
CA CYS A 727 20.30 15.79 -18.19
C CYS A 727 20.05 17.30 -18.30
N GLU A 728 19.21 17.87 -17.41
CA GLU A 728 18.95 19.32 -17.35
C GLU A 728 20.24 20.12 -17.06
N LEU A 729 21.10 19.63 -16.17
CA LEU A 729 22.36 20.28 -15.83
C LEU A 729 23.31 20.26 -17.03
N SER A 730 23.43 19.13 -17.71
CA SER A 730 24.22 19.02 -18.96
C SER A 730 23.69 19.97 -20.03
N ASP A 731 22.37 20.02 -20.25
CA ASP A 731 21.76 20.95 -21.22
C ASP A 731 22.07 22.42 -20.85
N ALA A 732 22.08 22.75 -19.58
CA ALA A 732 22.41 24.09 -19.09
C ALA A 732 23.89 24.44 -19.33
N HIS A 733 24.83 23.50 -19.09
CA HIS A 733 26.25 23.68 -19.43
C HIS A 733 26.49 23.80 -20.94
N MET A 734 25.81 22.98 -21.75
CA MET A 734 25.85 23.09 -23.23
C MET A 734 25.38 24.48 -23.69
N ALA A 735 24.27 24.97 -23.13
CA ALA A 735 23.74 26.30 -23.48
C ALA A 735 24.67 27.44 -23.02
N ALA A 736 25.48 27.22 -22.00
CA ALA A 736 26.52 28.15 -21.53
C ALA A 736 27.83 28.03 -22.32
N GLY A 737 27.95 27.08 -23.27
CA GLY A 737 29.16 26.84 -24.07
C GLY A 737 30.19 25.93 -23.40
N ASP A 738 29.90 25.36 -22.22
CA ASP A 738 30.81 24.46 -21.49
C ASP A 738 30.49 22.99 -21.83
N THR A 739 30.88 22.60 -23.04
CA THR A 739 30.62 21.22 -23.54
C THR A 739 31.41 20.18 -22.76
N THR A 740 32.62 20.52 -22.25
CA THR A 740 33.43 19.59 -21.47
C THR A 740 32.70 19.21 -20.15
N ARG A 741 32.24 20.21 -19.41
CA ARG A 741 31.51 19.97 -18.16
C ARG A 741 30.18 19.24 -18.42
N ALA A 742 29.48 19.58 -19.47
CA ALA A 742 28.24 18.88 -19.89
C ALA A 742 28.47 17.37 -20.10
N LEU A 743 29.57 16.98 -20.76
CA LEU A 743 29.94 15.57 -20.95
C LEU A 743 30.32 14.88 -19.62
N GLU A 744 31.13 15.54 -18.78
CA GLU A 744 31.50 15.01 -17.45
C GLU A 744 30.25 14.69 -16.62
N VAL A 745 29.29 15.62 -16.57
CA VAL A 745 28.02 15.47 -15.86
C VAL A 745 27.22 14.26 -16.36
N LEU A 746 27.15 14.05 -17.70
CA LEU A 746 26.43 12.91 -18.27
C LEU A 746 27.14 11.58 -18.01
N TRP A 747 28.48 11.55 -18.06
CA TRP A 747 29.21 10.33 -17.74
C TRP A 747 29.09 9.97 -16.27
N GLN A 748 29.08 10.95 -15.36
CA GLN A 748 28.75 10.70 -13.96
C GLN A 748 27.33 10.12 -13.82
N ALA A 749 26.35 10.59 -14.61
CA ALA A 749 25.01 9.98 -14.61
C ALA A 749 25.01 8.53 -15.09
N VAL A 750 25.90 8.15 -16.05
CA VAL A 750 26.08 6.75 -16.47
C VAL A 750 26.65 5.88 -15.36
N ASP A 751 27.47 6.45 -14.47
CA ASP A 751 28.03 5.73 -13.32
C ASP A 751 27.00 5.64 -12.17
N ASP A 752 26.36 6.75 -11.78
CA ASP A 752 25.52 6.85 -10.59
C ASP A 752 24.07 6.38 -10.82
N VAL A 753 23.48 6.65 -12.01
CA VAL A 753 22.06 6.41 -12.32
C VAL A 753 21.84 5.89 -13.75
N PRO A 754 22.46 4.77 -14.14
CA PRO A 754 22.64 4.33 -15.52
C PRO A 754 21.38 3.88 -16.27
N TYR A 755 20.24 3.68 -15.59
CA TYR A 755 19.09 2.99 -16.18
C TYR A 755 18.01 3.95 -16.71
N TYR A 756 18.44 5.07 -17.31
CA TYR A 756 17.55 6.07 -17.89
C TYR A 756 18.00 6.49 -19.31
N HIS A 757 17.12 6.32 -20.28
CA HIS A 757 17.41 6.46 -21.70
C HIS A 757 17.90 7.85 -22.12
N GLN A 758 17.38 8.91 -21.47
CA GLN A 758 17.68 10.29 -21.86
C GLN A 758 19.16 10.65 -21.63
N VAL A 759 19.82 10.05 -20.64
CA VAL A 759 21.27 10.24 -20.40
C VAL A 759 22.06 9.87 -21.64
N TYR A 760 21.78 8.73 -22.24
CA TYR A 760 22.46 8.24 -23.44
C TYR A 760 22.09 9.06 -24.68
N LEU A 761 20.82 9.48 -24.81
CA LEU A 761 20.40 10.36 -25.90
C LEU A 761 21.09 11.73 -25.82
N ASN A 762 21.25 12.29 -24.63
CA ASN A 762 21.98 13.56 -24.45
C ASN A 762 23.47 13.39 -24.73
N LEU A 763 24.11 12.28 -24.34
CA LEU A 763 25.49 11.97 -24.70
C LEU A 763 25.65 11.86 -26.24
N GLN A 764 24.78 11.13 -26.94
CA GLN A 764 24.80 11.01 -28.40
C GLN A 764 24.67 12.38 -29.06
N ARG A 765 23.75 13.22 -28.56
CA ARG A 765 23.57 14.59 -29.07
C ARG A 765 24.85 15.44 -28.87
N ALA A 766 25.46 15.37 -27.69
CA ALA A 766 26.67 16.13 -27.36
C ALA A 766 27.85 15.71 -28.25
N TYR A 767 28.09 14.40 -28.43
CA TYR A 767 29.15 13.91 -29.31
C TYR A 767 28.84 14.16 -30.80
N SER A 768 27.58 14.12 -31.23
CA SER A 768 27.20 14.53 -32.59
C SER A 768 27.55 15.99 -32.89
N LEU A 769 27.32 16.89 -31.92
CA LEU A 769 27.69 18.31 -32.02
C LEU A 769 29.21 18.52 -32.11
N LEU A 770 29.99 17.62 -31.54
CA LEU A 770 31.45 17.61 -31.62
C LEU A 770 31.98 16.90 -32.87
N GLY A 771 31.12 16.30 -33.68
CA GLY A 771 31.51 15.55 -34.89
C GLY A 771 32.14 14.18 -34.61
N ASP A 772 32.04 13.65 -33.38
CA ASP A 772 32.61 12.37 -32.96
C ASP A 772 31.60 11.22 -33.15
N SER A 773 31.51 10.72 -34.38
CA SER A 773 30.62 9.62 -34.74
C SER A 773 30.99 8.29 -34.04
N ALA A 774 32.27 8.06 -33.76
CA ALA A 774 32.71 6.85 -33.07
C ALA A 774 32.18 6.80 -31.62
N MET A 775 32.20 7.93 -30.92
CA MET A 775 31.62 8.03 -29.61
C MET A 775 30.08 7.94 -29.61
N VAL A 776 29.39 8.46 -30.62
CA VAL A 776 27.94 8.29 -30.79
C VAL A 776 27.58 6.81 -30.86
N ASP A 777 28.29 5.98 -31.65
CA ASP A 777 28.06 4.54 -31.77
C ASP A 777 28.46 3.79 -30.50
N SER A 778 29.51 4.21 -29.82
CA SER A 778 29.93 3.65 -28.54
C SER A 778 28.85 3.87 -27.47
N VAL A 779 28.34 5.09 -27.32
CA VAL A 779 27.27 5.46 -26.40
C VAL A 779 25.98 4.68 -26.73
N LYS A 780 25.64 4.52 -28.00
CA LYS A 780 24.51 3.70 -28.46
C LYS A 780 24.63 2.26 -27.92
N THR A 781 25.79 1.65 -28.09
CA THR A 781 26.06 0.28 -27.65
C THR A 781 25.95 0.14 -26.14
N VAL A 782 26.57 1.07 -25.38
CA VAL A 782 26.50 1.08 -23.90
C VAL A 782 25.05 1.27 -23.43
N GLY A 783 24.32 2.21 -24.02
CA GLY A 783 22.93 2.50 -23.67
C GLY A 783 22.02 1.29 -23.90
N ILE A 784 22.13 0.64 -25.07
CA ILE A 784 21.36 -0.58 -25.34
C ILE A 784 21.65 -1.66 -24.30
N ARG A 785 22.92 -1.91 -24.00
CA ARG A 785 23.32 -2.92 -23.01
C ARG A 785 22.71 -2.62 -21.62
N LYS A 786 22.96 -1.43 -21.08
CA LYS A 786 22.50 -1.05 -19.74
C LYS A 786 20.97 -1.10 -19.60
N LEU A 787 20.24 -0.54 -20.58
CA LEU A 787 18.77 -0.55 -20.53
C LEU A 787 18.19 -1.95 -20.75
N LYS A 788 18.84 -2.78 -21.55
CA LYS A 788 18.45 -4.17 -21.76
C LYS A 788 18.70 -5.01 -20.52
N ASP A 789 19.84 -4.83 -19.83
CA ASP A 789 20.15 -5.48 -18.57
C ASP A 789 19.07 -5.15 -17.50
N ALA A 790 18.59 -3.90 -17.47
CA ALA A 790 17.51 -3.49 -16.55
C ALA A 790 16.18 -4.19 -16.88
N VAL A 791 15.81 -4.29 -18.15
CA VAL A 791 14.60 -4.99 -18.60
C VAL A 791 14.67 -6.50 -18.35
N GLU A 792 15.85 -7.11 -18.53
CA GLU A 792 16.05 -8.55 -18.32
C GLU A 792 16.02 -8.89 -16.82
N THR A 793 16.55 -8.01 -15.99
CA THR A 793 16.59 -8.20 -14.53
C THR A 793 15.24 -7.92 -13.87
N TRP A 794 14.53 -6.89 -14.33
CA TRP A 794 13.24 -6.44 -13.78
C TRP A 794 12.17 -6.34 -14.89
N PRO A 795 11.75 -7.47 -15.47
CA PRO A 795 10.85 -7.49 -16.62
C PRO A 795 9.45 -6.93 -16.32
N GLU A 796 9.04 -6.89 -15.05
CA GLU A 796 7.76 -6.36 -14.57
C GLU A 796 7.74 -4.84 -14.39
N ILE A 797 8.89 -4.16 -14.42
CA ILE A 797 8.95 -2.70 -14.29
C ILE A 797 8.62 -2.06 -15.64
N ILE A 798 7.46 -1.45 -15.73
CA ILE A 798 6.94 -0.84 -16.96
C ILE A 798 7.86 0.27 -17.47
N LEU A 799 8.44 1.07 -16.58
CA LEU A 799 9.31 2.18 -16.94
C LEU A 799 10.57 1.72 -17.69
N TYR A 800 11.17 0.60 -17.30
CA TYR A 800 12.34 0.06 -18.01
C TYR A 800 11.99 -0.39 -19.42
N GLN A 801 10.80 -0.99 -19.63
CA GLN A 801 10.31 -1.31 -20.98
C GLN A 801 10.12 -0.04 -21.82
N GLN A 802 9.54 1.02 -21.22
CA GLN A 802 9.36 2.31 -21.89
C GLN A 802 10.70 2.98 -22.23
N PHE A 803 11.65 3.00 -21.29
CA PHE A 803 12.97 3.61 -21.50
C PHE A 803 13.74 2.92 -22.63
N LEU A 804 13.79 1.60 -22.63
CA LEU A 804 14.44 0.85 -23.70
C LEU A 804 13.73 1.06 -25.04
N GLY A 805 12.39 1.08 -25.05
CA GLY A 805 11.59 1.35 -26.25
C GLY A 805 11.84 2.73 -26.82
N VAL A 806 11.88 3.79 -26.00
CA VAL A 806 12.21 5.15 -26.43
C VAL A 806 13.63 5.22 -26.98
N PHE A 807 14.58 4.54 -26.32
CA PHE A 807 15.97 4.52 -26.80
C PHE A 807 16.11 3.80 -28.14
N TYR A 808 15.45 2.66 -28.34
CA TYR A 808 15.43 1.97 -29.64
C TYR A 808 14.80 2.84 -30.75
N TYR A 809 13.66 3.50 -30.43
CA TYR A 809 12.98 4.36 -31.39
C TYR A 809 13.86 5.50 -31.88
N ASN A 810 14.57 6.19 -30.97
CA ASN A 810 15.48 7.29 -31.32
C ASN A 810 16.78 6.84 -31.99
N ASN A 811 17.09 5.55 -32.00
CA ASN A 811 18.24 4.95 -32.66
C ASN A 811 17.88 4.15 -33.92
N ASP A 812 16.74 4.47 -34.58
CA ASP A 812 16.26 3.87 -35.81
C ASP A 812 16.01 2.35 -35.76
N MET A 813 15.54 1.86 -34.56
CA MET A 813 15.16 0.47 -34.33
C MET A 813 13.68 0.35 -33.97
N PRO A 814 12.74 0.79 -34.83
CA PRO A 814 11.33 0.91 -34.43
C PRO A 814 10.62 -0.43 -34.19
N ASP A 815 11.08 -1.53 -34.75
CA ASP A 815 10.52 -2.86 -34.50
C ASP A 815 10.84 -3.36 -33.08
N LEU A 816 12.05 -3.10 -32.60
CA LEU A 816 12.44 -3.41 -31.21
C LEU A 816 11.71 -2.50 -30.21
N ALA A 817 11.57 -1.21 -30.55
CA ALA A 817 10.76 -0.27 -29.75
C ALA A 817 9.29 -0.74 -29.62
N HIS A 818 8.72 -1.21 -30.74
CA HIS A 818 7.34 -1.73 -30.76
C HIS A 818 7.15 -2.93 -29.82
N GLU A 819 8.12 -3.85 -29.79
CA GLU A 819 8.09 -4.99 -28.87
C GLU A 819 8.13 -4.53 -27.39
N CYS A 820 8.98 -3.55 -27.06
CA CYS A 820 9.06 -2.98 -25.72
C CYS A 820 7.73 -2.31 -25.33
N TYR A 821 7.14 -1.50 -26.22
CA TYR A 821 5.87 -0.82 -25.93
C TYR A 821 4.69 -1.80 -25.81
N ARG A 822 4.69 -2.87 -26.61
CA ARG A 822 3.73 -3.95 -26.49
C ARG A 822 3.81 -4.64 -25.13
N ARG A 823 5.02 -4.90 -24.64
CA ARG A 823 5.25 -5.47 -23.31
C ARG A 823 4.80 -4.51 -22.22
N ALA A 824 5.17 -3.24 -22.31
CA ALA A 824 4.75 -2.20 -21.39
C ALA A 824 3.20 -2.12 -21.26
N TYR A 825 2.48 -2.13 -22.40
CA TYR A 825 1.02 -2.12 -22.41
C TYR A 825 0.41 -3.40 -21.80
N ARG A 826 1.04 -4.56 -22.01
CA ARG A 826 0.57 -5.82 -21.40
C ARG A 826 0.76 -5.88 -19.90
N LEU A 827 1.82 -5.25 -19.38
CA LEU A 827 2.08 -5.15 -17.94
C LEU A 827 1.03 -4.28 -17.25
N GLU A 828 0.72 -3.12 -17.84
CA GLU A 828 -0.26 -2.17 -17.31
C GLU A 828 -1.24 -1.70 -18.40
N PRO A 829 -2.28 -2.49 -18.72
CA PRO A 829 -3.22 -2.15 -19.79
C PRO A 829 -4.07 -0.89 -19.53
N ASN A 830 -4.09 -0.38 -18.30
CA ASN A 830 -4.75 0.86 -17.93
C ASN A 830 -3.79 2.08 -17.88
N ASN A 831 -2.53 1.89 -18.27
CA ASN A 831 -1.54 2.98 -18.32
C ASN A 831 -1.65 3.75 -19.64
N ALA A 832 -2.08 5.02 -19.56
CA ALA A 832 -2.31 5.85 -20.72
C ALA A 832 -1.04 6.14 -21.54
N ILE A 833 0.13 6.20 -20.89
CA ILE A 833 1.41 6.43 -21.58
C ILE A 833 1.78 5.18 -22.38
N ALA A 834 1.71 4.00 -21.77
CA ALA A 834 1.99 2.74 -22.45
C ALA A 834 1.04 2.50 -23.63
N PHE A 835 -0.27 2.80 -23.43
CA PHE A 835 -1.25 2.74 -24.51
C PHE A 835 -0.88 3.64 -25.69
N ARG A 836 -0.56 4.91 -25.43
CA ARG A 836 -0.21 5.87 -26.50
C ARG A 836 1.04 5.47 -27.25
N LEU A 837 2.11 5.14 -26.54
CA LEU A 837 3.38 4.73 -27.16
C LEU A 837 3.18 3.51 -28.06
N TYR A 838 2.45 2.51 -27.56
CA TYR A 838 2.20 1.30 -28.32
C TYR A 838 1.29 1.54 -29.52
N ARG A 839 0.15 2.21 -29.34
CA ARG A 839 -0.80 2.58 -30.41
C ARG A 839 -0.12 3.39 -31.52
N ASP A 840 0.56 4.46 -31.14
CA ASP A 840 1.09 5.43 -32.12
C ASP A 840 2.20 4.80 -32.96
N LEU A 841 3.10 4.03 -32.33
CA LEU A 841 4.14 3.33 -33.07
C LEU A 841 3.57 2.21 -33.96
N THR A 842 2.54 1.47 -33.49
CA THR A 842 1.87 0.46 -34.31
C THR A 842 1.24 1.07 -35.56
N LEU A 843 0.58 2.23 -35.42
CA LEU A 843 0.00 2.96 -36.54
C LEU A 843 1.10 3.44 -37.51
N GLN A 844 2.20 3.99 -36.98
CA GLN A 844 3.33 4.46 -37.80
C GLN A 844 3.98 3.31 -38.60
N LEU A 845 4.22 2.16 -37.96
CA LEU A 845 4.78 0.97 -38.63
C LEU A 845 3.82 0.40 -39.68
N ARG A 846 2.51 0.41 -39.44
CA ARG A 846 1.49 0.03 -40.42
C ARG A 846 1.57 0.92 -41.66
N ASP A 847 1.67 2.24 -41.48
CA ASP A 847 1.70 3.20 -42.59
C ASP A 847 3.00 3.06 -43.38
N ARG A 848 4.13 2.83 -42.71
CA ARG A 848 5.40 2.49 -43.38
C ARG A 848 5.28 1.19 -44.22
N ALA A 849 4.67 0.14 -43.64
CA ALA A 849 4.48 -1.14 -44.33
C ALA A 849 3.50 -1.02 -45.51
N ARG A 850 2.44 -0.20 -45.41
CA ARG A 850 1.56 0.12 -46.55
C ARG A 850 2.31 0.87 -47.68
N GLY A 851 3.15 1.86 -47.32
CA GLY A 851 3.98 2.54 -48.29
C GLY A 851 4.96 1.62 -49.01
N GLN A 852 5.62 0.72 -48.28
CA GLN A 852 6.49 -0.31 -48.84
C GLN A 852 5.70 -1.28 -49.75
N ALA A 853 4.53 -1.74 -49.33
CA ALA A 853 3.68 -2.60 -50.15
C ALA A 853 3.25 -1.95 -51.44
N SER A 854 3.00 -0.62 -51.45
CA SER A 854 2.68 0.16 -52.63
C SER A 854 3.89 0.33 -53.58
N LEU A 855 5.09 0.44 -53.02
CA LEU A 855 6.32 0.61 -53.78
C LEU A 855 6.88 -0.70 -54.34
N THR A 856 6.89 -1.74 -53.54
CA THR A 856 7.54 -3.03 -53.88
C THR A 856 6.58 -4.08 -54.40
N GLY A 857 5.28 -3.94 -54.16
CA GLY A 857 4.26 -4.91 -54.53
C GLY A 857 4.33 -6.25 -53.78
N THR A 858 5.23 -6.38 -52.78
CA THR A 858 5.51 -7.65 -52.10
C THR A 858 4.37 -8.08 -51.18
N ASP A 859 4.02 -9.36 -51.23
CA ASP A 859 2.99 -9.94 -50.36
C ASP A 859 3.38 -9.88 -48.87
N GLU A 860 4.68 -9.90 -48.58
CA GLU A 860 5.16 -9.80 -47.18
C GLU A 860 4.86 -8.42 -46.58
N ALA A 861 5.12 -7.32 -47.33
CA ALA A 861 4.80 -5.97 -46.87
C ALA A 861 3.28 -5.79 -46.68
N LYS A 862 2.43 -6.36 -47.56
CA LYS A 862 0.97 -6.35 -47.44
C LYS A 862 0.51 -7.07 -46.19
N LYS A 863 0.98 -8.30 -45.98
CA LYS A 863 0.67 -9.11 -44.77
C LYS A 863 1.13 -8.44 -43.47
N ARG A 864 2.30 -7.79 -43.48
CA ARG A 864 2.80 -7.02 -42.34
C ARG A 864 1.86 -5.83 -42.02
N ALA A 865 1.46 -5.06 -43.05
CA ALA A 865 0.55 -3.95 -42.88
C ALA A 865 -0.83 -4.38 -42.33
N GLU A 866 -1.38 -5.49 -42.84
CA GLU A 866 -2.64 -6.07 -42.34
C GLU A 866 -2.54 -6.53 -40.87
N ARG A 867 -1.45 -7.22 -40.54
CA ARG A 867 -1.20 -7.64 -39.14
C ARG A 867 -1.14 -6.44 -38.19
N LEU A 868 -0.39 -5.41 -38.53
CA LEU A 868 -0.27 -4.19 -37.72
C LEU A 868 -1.59 -3.42 -37.63
N ALA A 869 -2.40 -3.41 -38.72
CA ALA A 869 -3.73 -2.81 -38.70
C ALA A 869 -4.69 -3.57 -37.74
N LYS A 870 -4.62 -4.89 -37.74
CA LYS A 870 -5.38 -5.73 -36.83
C LYS A 870 -4.97 -5.47 -35.39
N GLU A 871 -3.66 -5.48 -35.12
CA GLU A 871 -3.07 -5.21 -33.79
C GLU A 871 -3.46 -3.84 -33.25
N ALA A 872 -3.37 -2.78 -34.06
CA ALA A 872 -3.79 -1.42 -33.68
C ALA A 872 -5.28 -1.37 -33.35
N ARG A 873 -6.12 -2.09 -34.09
CA ARG A 873 -7.57 -2.17 -33.82
C ARG A 873 -7.82 -2.84 -32.47
N GLU A 874 -7.22 -4.00 -32.22
CA GLU A 874 -7.36 -4.76 -30.98
C GLU A 874 -6.97 -3.94 -29.75
N VAL A 875 -5.84 -3.21 -29.84
CA VAL A 875 -5.36 -2.34 -28.75
C VAL A 875 -6.34 -1.19 -28.49
N MET A 876 -6.85 -0.53 -29.53
CA MET A 876 -7.81 0.56 -29.37
C MET A 876 -9.17 0.09 -28.88
N GLU A 877 -9.60 -1.11 -29.28
CA GLU A 877 -10.83 -1.73 -28.78
C GLU A 877 -10.71 -2.11 -27.31
N ASP A 878 -9.58 -2.68 -26.90
CA ASP A 878 -9.31 -3.01 -25.51
C ASP A 878 -9.29 -1.76 -24.63
N TRP A 879 -8.57 -0.72 -25.06
CA TRP A 879 -8.54 0.56 -24.36
C TRP A 879 -9.93 1.19 -24.22
N ASN A 880 -10.69 1.32 -25.30
CA ASN A 880 -12.03 1.91 -25.26
C ASN A 880 -13.01 1.12 -24.37
N ARG A 881 -12.85 -0.19 -24.30
CA ARG A 881 -13.65 -1.03 -23.41
C ARG A 881 -13.30 -0.77 -21.94
N ARG A 882 -12.02 -0.52 -21.64
CA ARG A 882 -11.54 -0.21 -20.30
C ARG A 882 -11.83 1.23 -19.89
N HIS A 883 -11.68 2.16 -20.81
CA HIS A 883 -11.79 3.61 -20.62
C HIS A 883 -12.85 4.23 -21.53
N PRO A 884 -14.14 3.96 -21.31
CA PRO A 884 -15.21 4.54 -22.12
C PRO A 884 -15.34 6.06 -21.97
N GLU A 885 -14.70 6.64 -20.96
CA GLU A 885 -14.61 8.07 -20.70
C GLU A 885 -13.56 8.80 -21.58
N ASP A 886 -12.61 8.09 -22.17
CA ASP A 886 -11.56 8.66 -23.05
C ASP A 886 -12.15 8.99 -24.43
N ILE A 887 -12.65 10.21 -24.59
CA ILE A 887 -13.29 10.69 -25.83
C ILE A 887 -12.26 10.76 -26.97
N ASP A 888 -11.02 11.14 -26.68
CA ASP A 888 -9.96 11.29 -27.68
C ASP A 888 -9.58 9.95 -28.28
N ALA A 889 -9.35 8.94 -27.45
CA ALA A 889 -9.05 7.58 -27.92
C ALA A 889 -10.23 7.01 -28.73
N ARG A 890 -11.47 7.25 -28.30
CA ARG A 890 -12.68 6.83 -29.03
C ARG A 890 -12.80 7.52 -30.40
N SER A 891 -12.47 8.82 -30.47
CA SER A 891 -12.47 9.57 -31.74
C SER A 891 -11.45 9.01 -32.72
N ILE A 892 -10.23 8.70 -32.26
CA ILE A 892 -9.18 8.09 -33.07
C ILE A 892 -9.62 6.72 -33.57
N TYR A 893 -10.20 5.88 -32.69
CA TYR A 893 -10.70 4.56 -33.04
C TYR A 893 -11.82 4.63 -34.10
N ASN A 894 -12.78 5.52 -33.95
CA ASN A 894 -13.87 5.68 -34.93
C ASN A 894 -13.36 6.11 -36.31
N ARG A 895 -12.38 7.01 -36.37
CA ARG A 895 -11.71 7.34 -37.62
C ARG A 895 -10.99 6.16 -38.24
N PHE A 896 -10.29 5.39 -37.41
CA PHE A 896 -9.55 4.21 -37.85
C PHE A 896 -10.48 3.06 -38.31
N ARG A 897 -11.63 2.89 -37.67
CA ARG A 897 -12.63 1.86 -38.04
C ARG A 897 -13.25 2.11 -39.40
N ASN A 898 -13.36 3.36 -39.80
CA ASN A 898 -13.95 3.80 -41.06
C ASN A 898 -12.93 3.86 -42.22
N LEU A 899 -11.64 3.69 -41.96
CA LEU A 899 -10.55 3.54 -42.90
C LEU A 899 -10.19 2.06 -43.13
#